data_c60b62b9c03a58ba5f45acf7b5de5c35
#
_entry.id   c60b62b9c03a58ba5f45acf7b5de5c35
#
_cell.length_a   1.000
_cell.length_b   1.000
_cell.length_c   1.000
_cell.angle_alpha   90.00
_cell.angle_beta   90.00
_cell.angle_gamma   90.00
#
_symmetry.space_group_name_H-M   'P 1'
#
loop_
_entity.id
_entity.type
_entity.pdbx_description
1 polymer ?
#
loop_
_entity_poly.entity_id
_entity_poly.type
_entity_poly.pdbx_seq_one_letter_code
_entity_poly.pdbx_strand_id
1 'polypeptide(L)'
;MNKHFSCKLALSFFILLIFTGCEQSQQASQTAKSEASKFTIAANQKFADNLDIDHQQDFEDARRGMVAEAPNDSVIAASGIQIWDGAAYDFIQGEAPDTVNPSLWRQAKLNNIRGLFKVDEGIYQLRGFDLANSTLIKSDNGWILVDPLTTLETTKSAMDFAELHLGKINLTGVIFTHSHIDHFGGVLSLINSQEAVAKNVPIIAPVGFMAEATSENIIAGPTMTRRGSYMFGDLLERSATGHVDAGLGKQVIFGSISILPPTVVIDQPESKMIVDGVEFDFYNMPGTEAPAELTFYLPKWKAFCGAEILSHVMHNVLTLRGAKVRDALLWSDYIGQSIDRLDEVEVFFNSHHWPTWGHDRIITQMQQQQDMYKFTHDQTLRLANIGYTPREIAERLKLPETLAGNFHLRGYYGTLSHNSKAVYQHYFGWYEGNPAQLNPLPPVESSLRYVEFMGGSDAVLEKAALYLEKGEYRWVGEVLNHVVFAEPDNMQARNMLAEAYRQMGYQAESGPWRDIYLSGAQELAKGKAVEGFTKLASREFILQVPLIEFMKLLSVSLDAEKAAGERLKINVLFRDLDQNFVLTIRNSVMHYSELPYDESADASVILTRELFFQVLMKQVGIASLLTSDDLEVEGSALKLIKFFSLLGESNDNFNIVLP
;
A
#
# COMPACT_ATOMS: atom_id res chain seq x y z
N MET A 1 49.39 53.44 16.89
CA MET A 1 49.39 53.78 18.31
C MET A 1 48.48 52.77 18.96
N ASN A 2 49.04 51.77 19.56
CA ASN A 2 49.18 51.38 20.98
C ASN A 2 47.85 51.43 21.74
N LYS A 3 47.35 50.41 22.42
CA LYS A 3 48.01 49.46 23.33
C LYS A 3 47.10 48.24 23.63
N HIS A 4 47.75 47.10 23.78
CA HIS A 4 47.33 45.94 24.54
C HIS A 4 46.82 46.26 25.95
N PHE A 5 45.92 45.43 26.51
CA PHE A 5 46.19 44.84 27.83
C PHE A 5 45.39 43.52 28.04
N SER A 6 46.14 42.49 28.36
CA SER A 6 45.73 41.18 28.81
C SER A 6 45.68 41.20 30.33
N CYS A 7 44.74 40.53 30.99
CA CYS A 7 44.95 39.99 32.33
C CYS A 7 44.07 38.76 32.59
N LYS A 8 44.74 37.65 32.84
CA LYS A 8 44.22 36.43 33.45
C LYS A 8 44.17 36.68 34.95
N LEU A 9 43.17 36.20 35.66
CA LEU A 9 43.35 35.57 36.96
C LEU A 9 42.23 34.59 37.29
N ALA A 10 42.64 33.40 37.66
CA ALA A 10 41.80 32.30 38.18
C ALA A 10 41.47 32.57 39.66
N LEU A 11 40.28 32.14 40.08
CA LEU A 11 40.05 31.72 41.46
C LEU A 11 39.02 30.58 41.53
N SER A 12 39.50 29.43 41.96
CA SER A 12 38.74 28.24 42.31
C SER A 12 37.98 28.47 43.58
N PHE A 13 36.67 28.18 43.59
CA PHE A 13 35.92 27.91 44.84
C PHE A 13 35.18 26.57 44.70
N PHE A 14 35.62 25.60 45.46
CA PHE A 14 34.97 24.31 45.68
C PHE A 14 33.70 24.54 46.51
N ILE A 15 32.54 24.29 45.96
CA ILE A 15 31.34 24.07 46.75
C ILE A 15 30.87 22.66 46.42
N LEU A 16 31.00 21.79 47.39
CA LEU A 16 30.49 20.44 47.46
C LEU A 16 28.97 20.54 47.64
N LEU A 17 28.17 20.44 46.61
CA LEU A 17 26.73 20.24 46.67
C LEU A 17 26.44 18.76 46.44
N ILE A 18 25.98 18.13 47.49
CA ILE A 18 25.44 16.78 47.49
C ILE A 18 24.20 16.79 46.57
N PHE A 19 24.34 16.33 45.36
CA PHE A 19 23.20 15.96 44.53
C PHE A 19 22.67 14.61 45.01
N THR A 20 21.62 14.63 45.80
CA THR A 20 20.70 13.51 45.90
C THR A 20 20.04 13.39 44.52
N GLY A 21 20.55 12.46 43.73
CA GLY A 21 19.94 12.12 42.45
C GLY A 21 18.54 11.56 42.70
N CYS A 22 17.52 12.31 42.34
CA CYS A 22 16.28 11.73 41.87
C CYS A 22 16.60 11.11 40.52
N GLU A 23 16.83 9.82 40.51
CA GLU A 23 16.61 9.01 39.31
C GLU A 23 15.12 9.13 38.97
N GLN A 24 14.79 10.12 38.16
CA GLN A 24 13.62 9.96 37.28
C GLN A 24 13.96 8.83 36.34
N SER A 25 13.55 7.62 36.75
CA SER A 25 13.41 6.52 35.83
C SER A 25 12.58 7.02 34.64
N GLN A 26 13.22 7.18 33.49
CA GLN A 26 12.52 7.09 32.19
C GLN A 26 11.90 5.68 32.16
N GLN A 27 10.76 5.51 32.78
CA GLN A 27 9.80 4.50 32.37
C GLN A 27 9.33 4.93 30.98
N ALA A 28 10.05 4.48 29.96
CA ALA A 28 9.43 4.20 28.68
C ALA A 28 8.19 3.38 29.04
N SER A 29 7.02 3.96 28.88
CA SER A 29 5.75 3.27 29.01
C SER A 29 5.78 2.15 27.97
N GLN A 30 6.25 0.96 28.37
CA GLN A 30 5.90 -0.26 27.68
C GLN A 30 4.39 -0.29 27.74
N THR A 31 3.74 -0.02 26.61
CA THR A 31 2.32 -0.28 26.43
C THR A 31 2.13 -1.74 26.82
N ALA A 32 1.47 -1.98 27.96
CA ALA A 32 1.23 -3.32 28.43
C ALA A 32 0.58 -4.10 27.29
N LYS A 33 1.23 -5.17 26.84
CA LYS A 33 0.66 -6.07 25.83
C LYS A 33 -0.59 -6.63 26.45
N SER A 34 -1.79 -6.27 25.94
CA SER A 34 -3.02 -6.80 26.48
C SER A 34 -3.19 -8.25 26.02
N GLU A 35 -3.66 -9.08 26.91
CA GLU A 35 -4.05 -10.46 26.60
C GLU A 35 -5.37 -10.48 25.83
N ALA A 36 -5.62 -11.56 25.11
CA ALA A 36 -6.93 -11.80 24.52
C ALA A 36 -7.98 -12.02 25.63
N SER A 37 -9.09 -11.31 25.54
CA SER A 37 -10.20 -11.52 26.48
C SER A 37 -10.88 -12.86 26.26
N LYS A 38 -11.63 -13.32 27.26
CA LYS A 38 -12.46 -14.53 27.10
C LYS A 38 -13.40 -14.49 25.88
N PHE A 39 -13.86 -13.31 25.49
CA PHE A 39 -14.75 -13.15 24.32
C PHE A 39 -13.98 -13.25 23.02
N THR A 40 -12.77 -12.74 22.99
CA THR A 40 -11.86 -12.88 21.83
C THR A 40 -11.44 -14.34 21.66
N ILE A 41 -11.05 -15.02 22.74
CA ILE A 41 -10.73 -16.45 22.74
C ILE A 41 -11.92 -17.26 22.21
N ALA A 42 -13.12 -17.02 22.75
CA ALA A 42 -14.33 -17.72 22.31
C ALA A 42 -14.70 -17.44 20.85
N ALA A 43 -14.51 -16.20 20.37
CA ALA A 43 -14.73 -15.84 18.98
C ALA A 43 -13.76 -16.55 18.03
N ASN A 44 -12.48 -16.57 18.37
CA ASN A 44 -11.42 -17.23 17.60
C ASN A 44 -11.62 -18.76 17.60
N GLN A 45 -11.98 -19.36 18.73
CA GLN A 45 -12.29 -20.79 18.82
C GLN A 45 -13.50 -21.15 17.94
N LYS A 46 -14.61 -20.41 18.07
CA LYS A 46 -15.80 -20.61 17.22
C LYS A 46 -15.47 -20.47 15.74
N PHE A 47 -14.52 -19.61 15.40
CA PHE A 47 -14.09 -19.42 14.02
C PHE A 47 -13.35 -20.68 13.52
N ALA A 48 -12.42 -21.21 14.32
CA ALA A 48 -11.70 -22.44 14.03
C ALA A 48 -12.63 -23.64 13.85
N ASP A 49 -13.63 -23.79 14.73
CA ASP A 49 -14.59 -24.90 14.72
C ASP A 49 -15.40 -25.00 13.41
N ASN A 50 -15.47 -23.93 12.63
CA ASN A 50 -16.21 -23.89 11.37
C ASN A 50 -15.32 -24.07 10.12
N LEU A 51 -14.02 -24.31 10.28
CA LEU A 51 -13.06 -24.45 9.18
C LEU A 51 -12.20 -25.70 9.38
N ASP A 52 -11.82 -26.33 8.29
CA ASP A 52 -10.83 -27.39 8.29
C ASP A 52 -9.39 -26.80 8.33
N ILE A 53 -9.05 -26.21 9.49
CA ILE A 53 -7.76 -25.50 9.70
C ILE A 53 -6.57 -26.40 9.42
N ASP A 54 -6.71 -27.72 9.60
CA ASP A 54 -5.66 -28.72 9.43
C ASP A 54 -5.52 -29.21 7.98
N HIS A 55 -6.36 -28.73 7.05
CA HIS A 55 -6.29 -29.09 5.64
C HIS A 55 -4.90 -28.82 5.05
N GLN A 56 -4.27 -29.87 4.50
CA GLN A 56 -2.86 -29.84 4.13
C GLN A 56 -2.55 -29.44 2.69
N GLN A 57 -3.53 -29.47 1.77
CA GLN A 57 -3.26 -29.29 0.34
C GLN A 57 -2.52 -27.98 0.02
N ASP A 58 -2.91 -26.87 0.67
CA ASP A 58 -2.21 -25.59 0.46
C ASP A 58 -0.75 -25.63 0.94
N PHE A 59 -0.47 -26.35 2.03
CA PHE A 59 0.89 -26.53 2.54
C PHE A 59 1.74 -27.43 1.62
N GLU A 60 1.13 -28.43 0.99
CA GLU A 60 1.79 -29.27 0.00
C GLU A 60 2.11 -28.44 -1.25
N ASP A 61 1.12 -27.68 -1.77
CA ASP A 61 1.29 -26.82 -2.93
C ASP A 61 2.31 -25.70 -2.65
N ALA A 62 2.26 -25.06 -1.48
CA ALA A 62 3.22 -24.02 -1.11
C ALA A 62 4.66 -24.51 -1.01
N ARG A 63 4.89 -25.79 -0.66
CA ARG A 63 6.24 -26.39 -0.61
C ARG A 63 6.65 -27.04 -1.93
N ARG A 64 5.71 -27.30 -2.82
CA ARG A 64 5.99 -28.03 -4.06
C ARG A 64 7.03 -27.30 -4.90
N GLY A 65 8.00 -28.05 -5.38
CA GLY A 65 9.07 -27.54 -6.24
C GLY A 65 10.12 -26.68 -5.53
N MET A 66 10.18 -26.67 -4.19
CA MET A 66 11.22 -25.92 -3.46
C MET A 66 12.62 -26.37 -3.89
N VAL A 67 13.37 -25.45 -4.49
CA VAL A 67 14.77 -25.61 -4.90
C VAL A 67 15.68 -25.27 -3.74
N ALA A 68 15.38 -24.15 -3.08
CA ALA A 68 16.12 -23.68 -1.92
C ALA A 68 15.24 -22.78 -1.04
N GLU A 69 15.37 -22.89 0.26
CA GLU A 69 14.72 -22.03 1.24
C GLU A 69 15.42 -20.67 1.31
N ALA A 70 14.66 -19.57 1.41
CA ALA A 70 15.24 -18.25 1.55
C ALA A 70 15.98 -18.12 2.89
N PRO A 71 17.15 -17.48 2.92
CA PRO A 71 17.87 -17.24 4.17
C PRO A 71 17.09 -16.26 5.07
N ASN A 72 17.36 -16.35 6.38
CA ASN A 72 16.81 -15.40 7.37
C ASN A 72 17.62 -14.09 7.43
N ASP A 73 18.27 -13.72 6.33
CA ASP A 73 19.11 -12.55 6.28
C ASP A 73 18.27 -11.26 6.21
N SER A 74 18.83 -10.20 6.80
CA SER A 74 18.28 -8.87 6.71
C SER A 74 18.71 -8.20 5.40
N VAL A 75 17.78 -7.51 4.73
CA VAL A 75 18.08 -6.63 3.60
C VAL A 75 18.19 -5.19 4.12
N ILE A 76 19.35 -4.59 3.90
CA ILE A 76 19.70 -3.27 4.40
C ILE A 76 19.87 -2.32 3.20
N ALA A 77 19.18 -1.18 3.23
CA ALA A 77 19.34 -0.12 2.24
C ALA A 77 20.73 0.54 2.33
N ALA A 78 21.14 1.21 1.27
CA ALA A 78 22.41 1.97 1.24
C ALA A 78 22.49 3.05 2.34
N SER A 79 21.35 3.52 2.84
CA SER A 79 21.24 4.43 3.98
C SER A 79 21.57 3.80 5.34
N GLY A 80 21.75 2.46 5.40
CA GLY A 80 21.90 1.68 6.63
C GLY A 80 20.58 1.30 7.31
N ILE A 81 19.44 1.63 6.73
CA ILE A 81 18.12 1.25 7.25
C ILE A 81 17.83 -0.20 6.85
N GLN A 82 17.43 -1.01 7.82
CA GLN A 82 16.94 -2.36 7.57
C GLN A 82 15.51 -2.28 6.99
N ILE A 83 15.33 -2.74 5.76
CA ILE A 83 14.06 -2.69 5.03
C ILE A 83 13.32 -4.02 5.02
N TRP A 84 14.04 -5.12 5.20
CA TRP A 84 13.49 -6.46 5.36
C TRP A 84 14.26 -7.23 6.42
N ASP A 85 13.54 -8.03 7.19
CA ASP A 85 14.11 -8.96 8.17
C ASP A 85 13.44 -10.32 8.02
N GLY A 86 14.17 -11.27 7.45
CA GLY A 86 13.67 -12.64 7.27
C GLY A 86 13.31 -13.33 8.58
N ALA A 87 14.04 -13.04 9.67
CA ALA A 87 13.82 -13.62 10.97
C ALA A 87 12.66 -13.00 11.76
N ALA A 88 12.17 -11.84 11.36
CA ALA A 88 11.10 -11.11 12.08
C ALA A 88 9.79 -11.92 12.22
N TYR A 89 9.62 -12.95 11.40
CA TYR A 89 8.42 -13.79 11.36
C TYR A 89 8.65 -15.22 11.89
N ASP A 90 9.80 -15.51 12.50
CA ASP A 90 10.13 -16.82 13.07
C ASP A 90 9.20 -17.23 14.23
N PHE A 91 8.49 -16.26 14.83
CA PHE A 91 7.47 -16.51 15.84
C PHE A 91 6.23 -17.24 15.30
N ILE A 92 6.01 -17.27 13.97
CA ILE A 92 4.84 -17.88 13.32
C ILE A 92 5.06 -19.39 13.21
N GLN A 93 4.85 -20.09 14.32
CA GLN A 93 5.02 -21.53 14.44
C GLN A 93 3.95 -22.11 15.37
N GLY A 94 3.65 -23.40 15.18
CA GLY A 94 2.72 -24.12 16.05
C GLY A 94 1.26 -23.67 15.88
N GLU A 95 0.49 -23.76 16.97
CA GLU A 95 -0.91 -23.40 17.04
C GLU A 95 -1.08 -21.87 17.07
N ALA A 96 -2.27 -21.41 16.68
CA ALA A 96 -2.59 -19.97 16.73
C ALA A 96 -2.66 -19.47 18.18
N PRO A 97 -1.94 -18.39 18.52
CA PRO A 97 -2.11 -17.73 19.81
C PRO A 97 -3.53 -17.15 19.97
N ASP A 98 -4.03 -17.05 21.21
CA ASP A 98 -5.35 -16.48 21.51
C ASP A 98 -5.56 -15.07 20.94
N THR A 99 -4.46 -14.33 20.72
CA THR A 99 -4.42 -12.96 20.17
C THR A 99 -4.42 -12.91 18.64
N VAL A 100 -4.57 -14.04 17.95
CA VAL A 100 -4.59 -14.09 16.48
C VAL A 100 -5.75 -14.99 16.00
N ASN A 101 -6.48 -14.50 15.01
CA ASN A 101 -7.48 -15.33 14.35
C ASN A 101 -6.83 -16.58 13.74
N PRO A 102 -7.32 -17.79 14.01
CA PRO A 102 -6.66 -19.04 13.60
C PRO A 102 -6.58 -19.22 12.09
N SER A 103 -7.52 -18.67 11.32
CA SER A 103 -7.48 -18.69 9.86
C SER A 103 -6.37 -17.77 9.31
N LEU A 104 -6.21 -16.56 9.87
CA LEU A 104 -5.10 -15.67 9.55
C LEU A 104 -3.74 -16.29 9.92
N TRP A 105 -3.68 -16.97 11.07
CA TRP A 105 -2.46 -17.67 11.48
C TRP A 105 -2.06 -18.78 10.50
N ARG A 106 -3.05 -19.53 9.99
CA ARG A 106 -2.83 -20.53 8.94
C ARG A 106 -2.27 -19.88 7.68
N GLN A 107 -2.87 -18.77 7.21
CA GLN A 107 -2.38 -18.02 6.05
C GLN A 107 -0.98 -17.49 6.27
N ALA A 108 -0.71 -16.96 7.46
CA ALA A 108 0.62 -16.46 7.82
C ALA A 108 1.71 -17.55 7.80
N LYS A 109 1.38 -18.79 8.23
CA LYS A 109 2.28 -19.95 8.10
C LYS A 109 2.57 -20.31 6.65
N LEU A 110 1.57 -20.24 5.78
CA LEU A 110 1.70 -20.50 4.34
C LEU A 110 2.58 -19.42 3.67
N ASN A 111 2.33 -18.15 3.93
CA ASN A 111 3.12 -17.03 3.42
C ASN A 111 4.56 -17.00 4.01
N ASN A 112 4.83 -17.78 5.06
CA ASN A 112 6.17 -17.93 5.62
C ASN A 112 6.99 -19.05 4.95
N ILE A 113 6.42 -19.77 3.98
CA ILE A 113 7.14 -20.75 3.14
C ILE A 113 7.82 -19.98 2.02
N ARG A 114 9.09 -19.63 2.20
CA ARG A 114 9.86 -18.68 1.41
C ARG A 114 11.02 -19.34 0.68
N GLY A 115 11.37 -18.86 -0.51
CA GLY A 115 12.54 -19.35 -1.24
C GLY A 115 12.42 -19.27 -2.75
N LEU A 116 13.23 -20.08 -3.42
CA LEU A 116 13.20 -20.34 -4.84
C LEU A 116 12.45 -21.63 -5.11
N PHE A 117 11.45 -21.57 -5.96
CA PHE A 117 10.59 -22.72 -6.28
C PHE A 117 10.53 -22.95 -7.78
N LYS A 118 10.66 -24.20 -8.18
CA LYS A 118 10.41 -24.65 -9.54
C LYS A 118 8.90 -24.89 -9.71
N VAL A 119 8.25 -24.04 -10.49
CA VAL A 119 6.81 -24.14 -10.79
C VAL A 119 6.58 -25.21 -11.86
N ASP A 120 7.39 -25.16 -12.93
CA ASP A 120 7.44 -26.14 -14.00
C ASP A 120 8.85 -26.16 -14.62
N GLU A 121 9.11 -27.04 -15.61
CA GLU A 121 10.38 -27.04 -16.35
C GLU A 121 10.58 -25.69 -17.07
N GLY A 122 11.49 -24.88 -16.52
CA GLY A 122 11.79 -23.55 -17.05
C GLY A 122 10.99 -22.39 -16.44
N ILE A 123 10.09 -22.64 -15.49
CA ILE A 123 9.38 -21.59 -14.75
C ILE A 123 9.76 -21.68 -13.26
N TYR A 124 10.28 -20.59 -12.70
CA TYR A 124 10.70 -20.51 -11.30
C TYR A 124 10.10 -19.28 -10.63
N GLN A 125 9.74 -19.39 -9.35
CA GLN A 125 9.27 -18.27 -8.53
C GLN A 125 10.17 -18.02 -7.33
N LEU A 126 10.42 -16.75 -7.07
CA LEU A 126 11.01 -16.22 -5.85
C LEU A 126 9.87 -15.72 -4.98
N ARG A 127 9.63 -16.38 -3.84
CA ARG A 127 8.53 -16.11 -2.93
C ARG A 127 9.03 -15.71 -1.55
N GLY A 128 8.38 -14.70 -0.95
CA GLY A 128 8.67 -14.25 0.42
C GLY A 128 9.95 -13.43 0.59
N PHE A 129 10.45 -12.82 -0.48
CA PHE A 129 11.47 -11.78 -0.45
C PHE A 129 10.87 -10.39 -0.36
N ASP A 130 9.58 -10.28 -0.68
CA ASP A 130 8.78 -9.06 -0.71
C ASP A 130 7.31 -9.43 -0.47
N LEU A 131 6.39 -8.47 -0.62
CA LEU A 131 4.95 -8.73 -0.62
C LEU A 131 4.55 -9.60 -1.82
N ALA A 132 5.00 -9.21 -3.02
CA ALA A 132 4.76 -9.93 -4.27
C ALA A 132 5.80 -11.05 -4.52
N ASN A 133 5.52 -11.90 -5.49
CA ASN A 133 6.42 -12.88 -6.06
C ASN A 133 7.08 -12.33 -7.31
N SER A 134 8.32 -12.75 -7.57
CA SER A 134 8.98 -12.54 -8.86
C SER A 134 9.10 -13.87 -9.59
N THR A 135 8.78 -13.91 -10.89
CA THR A 135 8.83 -15.13 -11.68
C THR A 135 9.90 -15.04 -12.76
N LEU A 136 10.70 -16.10 -12.88
CA LEU A 136 11.73 -16.28 -13.92
C LEU A 136 11.28 -17.35 -14.90
N ILE A 137 11.21 -17.02 -16.19
CA ILE A 137 10.86 -17.94 -17.28
C ILE A 137 12.08 -18.16 -18.16
N LYS A 138 12.51 -19.41 -18.31
CA LYS A 138 13.66 -19.76 -19.12
C LYS A 138 13.36 -19.57 -20.60
N SER A 139 14.17 -18.76 -21.27
CA SER A 139 14.14 -18.48 -22.70
C SER A 139 15.32 -19.14 -23.44
N ASP A 140 15.42 -18.93 -24.74
CA ASP A 140 16.46 -19.55 -25.58
C ASP A 140 17.87 -19.05 -25.20
N ASN A 141 18.03 -17.76 -24.91
CA ASN A 141 19.33 -17.16 -24.61
C ASN A 141 19.48 -16.65 -23.17
N GLY A 142 18.43 -16.79 -22.35
CA GLY A 142 18.49 -16.26 -20.98
C GLY A 142 17.21 -16.48 -20.19
N TRP A 143 16.70 -15.41 -19.61
CA TRP A 143 15.54 -15.42 -18.72
C TRP A 143 14.63 -14.23 -18.98
N ILE A 144 13.32 -14.45 -18.95
CA ILE A 144 12.30 -13.43 -18.92
C ILE A 144 11.88 -13.27 -17.46
N LEU A 145 11.93 -12.03 -16.97
CA LEU A 145 11.54 -11.69 -15.61
C LEU A 145 10.10 -11.14 -15.61
N VAL A 146 9.27 -11.67 -14.75
CA VAL A 146 7.92 -11.16 -14.47
C VAL A 146 7.91 -10.59 -13.06
N ASP A 147 7.48 -9.34 -12.93
CA ASP A 147 7.31 -8.58 -11.68
C ASP A 147 8.58 -8.51 -10.80
N PRO A 148 9.41 -7.47 -10.99
CA PRO A 148 10.65 -7.30 -10.24
C PRO A 148 10.47 -6.69 -8.83
N LEU A 149 9.45 -7.10 -8.08
CA LEU A 149 9.20 -6.74 -6.67
C LEU A 149 9.10 -5.22 -6.41
N THR A 150 9.02 -4.81 -5.11
CA THR A 150 8.79 -3.41 -4.68
C THR A 150 10.04 -2.55 -4.74
N THR A 151 11.20 -3.07 -4.33
CA THR A 151 12.39 -2.24 -4.11
C THR A 151 13.62 -2.76 -4.83
N LEU A 152 14.57 -1.86 -5.10
CA LEU A 152 15.88 -2.21 -5.67
C LEU A 152 16.57 -3.27 -4.83
N GLU A 153 16.49 -3.13 -3.51
CA GLU A 153 17.21 -3.95 -2.55
C GLU A 153 16.61 -5.37 -2.45
N THR A 154 15.29 -5.49 -2.35
CA THR A 154 14.63 -6.81 -2.28
C THR A 154 14.76 -7.56 -3.60
N THR A 155 14.59 -6.86 -4.72
CA THR A 155 14.78 -7.43 -6.07
C THR A 155 16.20 -7.94 -6.26
N LYS A 156 17.20 -7.12 -5.89
CA LYS A 156 18.61 -7.56 -5.99
C LYS A 156 18.87 -8.77 -5.10
N SER A 157 18.41 -8.76 -3.86
CA SER A 157 18.55 -9.89 -2.94
C SER A 157 17.93 -11.17 -3.49
N ALA A 158 16.70 -11.07 -4.02
CA ALA A 158 16.01 -12.21 -4.63
C ALA A 158 16.75 -12.74 -5.87
N MET A 159 17.25 -11.85 -6.73
CA MET A 159 18.00 -12.24 -7.93
C MET A 159 19.36 -12.83 -7.61
N ASP A 160 20.12 -12.24 -6.67
CA ASP A 160 21.39 -12.81 -6.20
C ASP A 160 21.18 -14.23 -5.64
N PHE A 161 20.10 -14.44 -4.88
CA PHE A 161 19.71 -15.75 -4.39
C PHE A 161 19.36 -16.72 -5.54
N ALA A 162 18.62 -16.28 -6.55
CA ALA A 162 18.32 -17.10 -7.70
C ALA A 162 19.59 -17.50 -8.49
N GLU A 163 20.53 -16.57 -8.68
CA GLU A 163 21.80 -16.85 -9.36
C GLU A 163 22.67 -17.92 -8.65
N LEU A 164 22.62 -18.01 -7.33
CA LEU A 164 23.31 -19.06 -6.58
C LEU A 164 22.83 -20.47 -6.95
N HIS A 165 21.56 -20.62 -7.36
CA HIS A 165 20.95 -21.93 -7.61
C HIS A 165 20.70 -22.22 -9.09
N LEU A 166 20.48 -21.18 -9.92
CA LEU A 166 20.17 -21.32 -11.35
C LEU A 166 21.35 -20.94 -12.26
N GLY A 167 22.43 -20.42 -11.69
CA GLY A 167 23.53 -19.83 -12.43
C GLY A 167 23.17 -18.41 -12.91
N LYS A 168 24.04 -17.81 -13.71
CA LYS A 168 23.90 -16.43 -14.15
C LYS A 168 22.57 -16.16 -14.86
N ILE A 169 21.86 -15.13 -14.41
CA ILE A 169 20.60 -14.68 -14.98
C ILE A 169 20.87 -13.54 -15.95
N ASN A 170 20.81 -13.82 -17.26
CA ASN A 170 20.84 -12.81 -18.30
C ASN A 170 19.40 -12.51 -18.72
N LEU A 171 18.93 -11.28 -18.52
CA LEU A 171 17.56 -10.90 -18.89
C LEU A 171 17.43 -10.76 -20.41
N THR A 172 16.39 -11.38 -20.96
CA THR A 172 15.99 -11.31 -22.37
C THR A 172 14.60 -10.70 -22.56
N GLY A 173 13.89 -10.45 -21.45
CA GLY A 173 12.61 -9.76 -21.39
C GLY A 173 12.26 -9.39 -19.96
N VAL A 174 11.46 -8.34 -19.79
CA VAL A 174 10.84 -7.96 -18.50
C VAL A 174 9.36 -7.72 -18.75
N ILE A 175 8.51 -8.27 -17.90
CA ILE A 175 7.05 -8.11 -17.96
C ILE A 175 6.58 -7.52 -16.64
N PHE A 176 5.85 -6.41 -16.69
CA PHE A 176 5.07 -5.90 -15.57
C PHE A 176 3.62 -6.32 -15.76
N THR A 177 3.09 -7.08 -14.83
CA THR A 177 1.70 -7.57 -14.93
C THR A 177 0.71 -6.43 -14.78
N HIS A 178 0.97 -5.49 -13.87
CA HIS A 178 0.09 -4.37 -13.60
C HIS A 178 0.80 -3.17 -12.95
N SER A 179 0.03 -2.12 -12.64
CA SER A 179 0.55 -0.81 -12.25
C SER A 179 0.80 -0.62 -10.75
N HIS A 180 0.71 -1.66 -9.91
CA HIS A 180 1.08 -1.56 -8.51
C HIS A 180 2.59 -1.70 -8.30
N ILE A 181 3.10 -1.00 -7.28
CA ILE A 181 4.53 -0.76 -7.09
C ILE A 181 5.32 -2.03 -6.76
N ASP A 182 4.71 -3.01 -6.14
CA ASP A 182 5.32 -4.29 -5.77
C ASP A 182 5.55 -5.23 -6.97
N HIS A 183 5.14 -4.81 -8.17
CA HIS A 183 5.32 -5.55 -9.42
C HIS A 183 6.31 -4.90 -10.39
N PHE A 184 6.81 -3.68 -10.08
CA PHE A 184 7.76 -3.00 -10.97
C PHE A 184 8.88 -2.25 -10.25
N GLY A 185 8.71 -1.95 -8.95
CA GLY A 185 9.51 -0.97 -8.23
C GLY A 185 11.01 -1.27 -8.15
N GLY A 186 11.40 -2.53 -8.24
CA GLY A 186 12.80 -2.96 -8.14
C GLY A 186 13.56 -3.06 -9.45
N VAL A 187 12.94 -2.77 -10.60
CA VAL A 187 13.48 -3.08 -11.94
C VAL A 187 14.87 -2.51 -12.23
N LEU A 188 15.17 -1.29 -11.78
CA LEU A 188 16.47 -0.64 -12.07
C LEU A 188 17.64 -1.24 -11.28
N SER A 189 17.40 -2.16 -10.34
CA SER A 189 18.49 -2.95 -9.75
C SER A 189 19.08 -3.98 -10.71
N LEU A 190 18.37 -4.28 -11.81
CA LEU A 190 18.71 -5.34 -12.76
C LEU A 190 19.02 -4.83 -14.16
N ILE A 191 18.30 -3.83 -14.63
CA ILE A 191 18.43 -3.29 -15.99
C ILE A 191 17.93 -1.85 -16.04
N ASN A 192 18.63 -0.99 -16.77
CA ASN A 192 18.21 0.38 -17.07
C ASN A 192 17.80 0.53 -18.55
N SER A 193 17.23 1.70 -18.91
CA SER A 193 16.76 1.97 -20.28
C SER A 193 17.86 1.82 -21.34
N GLN A 194 19.09 2.26 -21.07
CA GLN A 194 20.19 2.18 -22.02
C GLN A 194 20.61 0.72 -22.24
N GLU A 195 20.70 -0.04 -21.17
CA GLU A 195 21.02 -1.46 -21.24
C GLU A 195 19.92 -2.27 -21.92
N ALA A 196 18.64 -1.97 -21.66
CA ALA A 196 17.51 -2.61 -22.32
C ALA A 196 17.56 -2.42 -23.83
N VAL A 197 17.82 -1.18 -24.28
CA VAL A 197 17.98 -0.89 -25.71
C VAL A 197 19.23 -1.57 -26.29
N ALA A 198 20.38 -1.45 -25.61
CA ALA A 198 21.66 -2.00 -26.10
C ALA A 198 21.63 -3.54 -26.22
N LYS A 199 20.90 -4.22 -25.31
CA LYS A 199 20.76 -5.67 -25.28
C LYS A 199 19.50 -6.18 -26.00
N ASN A 200 18.68 -5.27 -26.54
CA ASN A 200 17.39 -5.56 -27.17
C ASN A 200 16.44 -6.36 -26.25
N VAL A 201 16.36 -5.95 -24.97
CA VAL A 201 15.47 -6.55 -23.97
C VAL A 201 14.14 -5.79 -23.97
N PRO A 202 13.02 -6.40 -24.41
CA PRO A 202 11.71 -5.76 -24.36
C PRO A 202 11.24 -5.61 -22.90
N ILE A 203 10.71 -4.41 -22.60
CA ILE A 203 10.02 -4.11 -21.36
C ILE A 203 8.53 -4.06 -21.70
N ILE A 204 7.77 -5.03 -21.24
CA ILE A 204 6.38 -5.28 -21.63
C ILE A 204 5.46 -4.88 -20.47
N ALA A 205 4.39 -4.14 -20.78
CA ALA A 205 3.40 -3.76 -19.77
C ALA A 205 2.01 -3.56 -20.43
N PRO A 206 0.91 -3.57 -19.64
CA PRO A 206 -0.42 -3.25 -20.15
C PRO A 206 -0.55 -1.78 -20.54
N VAL A 207 -1.50 -1.49 -21.41
CA VAL A 207 -1.87 -0.12 -21.76
C VAL A 207 -2.28 0.67 -20.51
N GLY A 208 -1.84 1.93 -20.42
CA GLY A 208 -2.10 2.79 -19.26
C GLY A 208 -1.11 2.62 -18.10
N PHE A 209 -0.20 1.65 -18.14
CA PHE A 209 0.73 1.34 -17.05
C PHE A 209 1.42 2.59 -16.47
N MET A 210 2.10 3.40 -17.29
CA MET A 210 2.84 4.56 -16.79
C MET A 210 1.92 5.61 -16.12
N ALA A 211 0.76 5.86 -16.71
CA ALA A 211 -0.19 6.82 -16.17
C ALA A 211 -0.75 6.37 -14.81
N GLU A 212 -1.13 5.11 -14.68
CA GLU A 212 -1.71 4.57 -13.45
C GLU A 212 -0.65 4.36 -12.36
N ALA A 213 0.51 3.83 -12.70
CA ALA A 213 1.61 3.63 -11.75
C ALA A 213 2.12 4.94 -11.11
N THR A 214 2.00 6.06 -11.82
CA THR A 214 2.49 7.36 -11.35
C THR A 214 1.40 8.23 -10.73
N SER A 215 0.14 8.18 -11.23
CA SER A 215 -0.91 9.07 -10.76
C SER A 215 -1.38 8.79 -9.33
N GLU A 216 -1.57 7.53 -8.99
CA GLU A 216 -2.04 7.12 -7.66
C GLU A 216 -1.07 7.50 -6.55
N ASN A 217 0.22 7.28 -6.79
CA ASN A 217 1.27 7.46 -5.79
C ASN A 217 1.80 8.90 -5.68
N ILE A 218 1.43 9.80 -6.58
CA ILE A 218 1.93 11.19 -6.62
C ILE A 218 0.88 12.17 -6.08
N ILE A 219 -0.30 12.21 -6.69
CA ILE A 219 -1.29 13.25 -6.41
C ILE A 219 -1.87 13.13 -4.99
N ALA A 220 -2.19 11.91 -4.55
CA ALA A 220 -2.75 11.61 -3.23
C ALA A 220 -1.75 10.92 -2.29
N GLY A 221 -0.48 10.90 -2.66
CA GLY A 221 0.59 10.14 -2.01
C GLY A 221 0.67 10.30 -0.49
N PRO A 222 0.71 11.52 0.06
CA PRO A 222 0.80 11.73 1.52
C PRO A 222 -0.32 11.05 2.30
N THR A 223 -1.56 11.25 1.86
CA THR A 223 -2.74 10.62 2.50
C THR A 223 -2.73 9.10 2.36
N MET A 224 -2.42 8.59 1.17
CA MET A 224 -2.35 7.15 0.93
C MET A 224 -1.23 6.48 1.72
N THR A 225 -0.05 7.12 1.82
CA THR A 225 1.06 6.61 2.62
C THR A 225 0.69 6.54 4.10
N ARG A 226 0.09 7.61 4.65
CA ARG A 226 -0.35 7.62 6.06
C ARG A 226 -1.41 6.55 6.35
N ARG A 227 -2.40 6.40 5.50
CA ARG A 227 -3.43 5.35 5.63
C ARG A 227 -2.87 3.96 5.35
N GLY A 228 -1.88 3.87 4.45
CA GLY A 228 -1.13 2.63 4.17
C GLY A 228 -0.40 2.12 5.41
N SER A 229 0.21 3.00 6.19
CA SER A 229 0.90 2.59 7.43
C SER A 229 -0.02 1.93 8.45
N TYR A 230 -1.30 2.30 8.44
CA TYR A 230 -2.34 1.63 9.23
C TYR A 230 -2.74 0.28 8.62
N MET A 231 -2.99 0.27 7.30
CA MET A 231 -3.48 -0.91 6.59
C MET A 231 -2.49 -2.08 6.60
N PHE A 232 -1.20 -1.78 6.54
CA PHE A 232 -0.14 -2.78 6.48
C PHE A 232 0.64 -2.96 7.78
N GLY A 233 0.26 -2.23 8.83
CA GLY A 233 0.87 -2.39 10.15
C GLY A 233 2.37 -2.09 10.19
N ASP A 234 2.86 -1.17 9.35
CA ASP A 234 4.29 -0.93 9.16
C ASP A 234 5.00 -0.54 10.46
N LEU A 235 4.28 0.15 11.35
CA LEU A 235 4.76 0.65 12.62
C LEU A 235 4.45 -0.26 13.81
N LEU A 236 3.82 -1.40 13.56
CA LEU A 236 3.54 -2.42 14.58
C LEU A 236 4.75 -3.36 14.75
N GLU A 237 4.94 -3.83 15.96
CA GLU A 237 5.90 -4.91 16.25
C GLU A 237 5.47 -6.18 15.52
N ARG A 238 6.41 -6.92 14.92
CA ARG A 238 6.17 -8.26 14.35
C ARG A 238 6.05 -9.24 15.49
N SER A 239 4.82 -9.55 15.89
CA SER A 239 4.52 -10.40 17.05
C SER A 239 3.07 -10.87 17.06
N ALA A 240 2.73 -11.83 17.89
CA ALA A 240 1.37 -12.34 18.09
C ALA A 240 0.38 -11.25 18.57
N THR A 241 0.85 -10.16 19.18
CA THR A 241 0.03 -9.01 19.62
C THR A 241 0.15 -7.80 18.70
N GLY A 242 0.95 -7.88 17.65
CA GLY A 242 1.18 -6.86 16.63
C GLY A 242 0.82 -7.33 15.23
N HIS A 243 1.67 -6.95 14.26
CA HIS A 243 1.53 -7.39 12.87
C HIS A 243 1.93 -8.87 12.73
N VAL A 244 1.15 -9.61 11.96
CA VAL A 244 1.35 -11.04 11.70
C VAL A 244 1.55 -11.31 10.21
N ASP A 245 0.65 -10.78 9.38
CA ASP A 245 0.63 -11.02 7.93
C ASP A 245 -0.30 -10.01 7.26
N ALA A 246 0.04 -9.55 6.07
CA ALA A 246 -0.83 -8.67 5.30
C ALA A 246 -1.97 -9.43 4.59
N GLY A 247 -1.98 -10.77 4.65
CA GLY A 247 -2.94 -11.63 3.96
C GLY A 247 -2.53 -11.99 2.54
N LEU A 248 -1.98 -11.02 1.81
CA LEU A 248 -1.49 -11.16 0.44
C LEU A 248 -0.01 -11.63 0.39
N GLY A 249 0.71 -11.41 1.45
CA GLY A 249 2.10 -11.73 1.70
C GLY A 249 2.47 -11.21 3.09
N LYS A 250 3.75 -11.18 3.43
CA LYS A 250 4.16 -10.81 4.79
C LYS A 250 3.92 -9.34 5.12
N GLN A 251 4.49 -8.44 4.34
CA GLN A 251 4.39 -6.98 4.56
C GLN A 251 4.74 -6.23 3.29
N VAL A 252 4.30 -4.98 3.19
CA VAL A 252 4.81 -4.02 2.21
C VAL A 252 6.23 -3.59 2.61
N ILE A 253 7.11 -3.51 1.63
CA ILE A 253 8.51 -3.14 1.84
C ILE A 253 8.70 -1.64 1.55
N PHE A 254 9.46 -0.96 2.41
CA PHE A 254 9.85 0.44 2.24
C PHE A 254 11.35 0.53 1.98
N GLY A 255 11.71 0.84 0.75
CA GLY A 255 13.10 0.96 0.29
C GLY A 255 13.18 1.86 -0.93
N SER A 256 14.25 1.73 -1.70
CA SER A 256 14.44 2.48 -2.94
C SER A 256 13.55 1.91 -4.03
N ILE A 257 12.63 2.73 -4.56
CA ILE A 257 11.71 2.33 -5.63
C ILE A 257 12.12 2.97 -6.96
N SER A 258 11.85 2.25 -8.05
CA SER A 258 12.16 2.69 -9.41
C SER A 258 11.01 2.38 -10.36
N ILE A 259 11.08 2.87 -11.57
CA ILE A 259 10.19 2.50 -12.67
C ILE A 259 10.96 2.56 -13.98
N LEU A 260 10.63 1.67 -14.89
CA LEU A 260 11.20 1.65 -16.24
C LEU A 260 10.05 1.74 -17.26
N PRO A 261 10.04 2.78 -18.13
CA PRO A 261 9.00 2.87 -19.16
C PRO A 261 8.99 1.65 -20.07
N PRO A 262 7.80 1.08 -20.37
CA PRO A 262 7.69 -0.05 -21.27
C PRO A 262 8.12 0.33 -22.69
N THR A 263 8.81 -0.59 -23.35
CA THR A 263 9.14 -0.49 -24.79
C THR A 263 8.13 -1.21 -25.67
N VAL A 264 7.32 -2.09 -25.04
CA VAL A 264 6.21 -2.81 -25.69
C VAL A 264 4.99 -2.66 -24.80
N VAL A 265 3.91 -2.16 -25.37
CA VAL A 265 2.62 -1.97 -24.69
C VAL A 265 1.61 -2.95 -25.26
N ILE A 266 0.99 -3.73 -24.38
CA ILE A 266 -0.12 -4.61 -24.73
C ILE A 266 -1.40 -3.77 -24.68
N ASP A 267 -1.89 -3.34 -25.84
CA ASP A 267 -3.03 -2.43 -26.00
C ASP A 267 -4.29 -3.08 -26.56
N GLN A 268 -4.17 -4.33 -27.06
CA GLN A 268 -5.32 -5.10 -27.52
C GLN A 268 -5.85 -6.00 -26.40
N PRO A 269 -7.13 -6.36 -26.42
CA PRO A 269 -7.70 -7.31 -25.47
C PRO A 269 -6.93 -8.64 -25.42
N GLU A 270 -6.45 -9.11 -26.58
CA GLU A 270 -5.64 -10.30 -26.75
C GLU A 270 -4.45 -10.01 -27.68
N SER A 271 -3.28 -10.46 -27.31
CA SER A 271 -2.06 -10.31 -28.13
C SER A 271 -1.18 -11.54 -27.99
N LYS A 272 -0.65 -12.01 -29.13
CA LYS A 272 0.34 -13.08 -29.16
C LYS A 272 1.71 -12.52 -29.44
N MET A 273 2.71 -12.93 -28.68
CA MET A 273 4.07 -12.44 -28.83
C MET A 273 5.08 -13.54 -28.54
N ILE A 274 6.19 -13.51 -29.25
CA ILE A 274 7.35 -14.35 -28.93
C ILE A 274 8.45 -13.47 -28.36
N VAL A 275 8.91 -13.81 -27.15
CA VAL A 275 10.02 -13.15 -26.46
C VAL A 275 11.13 -14.17 -26.31
N ASP A 276 12.25 -13.97 -26.99
CA ASP A 276 13.43 -14.85 -26.95
C ASP A 276 13.06 -16.36 -27.00
N GLY A 277 12.23 -16.74 -28.01
CA GLY A 277 11.80 -18.12 -28.24
C GLY A 277 10.63 -18.61 -27.38
N VAL A 278 10.15 -17.82 -26.42
CA VAL A 278 8.98 -18.15 -25.60
C VAL A 278 7.73 -17.49 -26.17
N GLU A 279 6.71 -18.28 -26.47
CA GLU A 279 5.40 -17.81 -26.91
C GLU A 279 4.54 -17.41 -25.69
N PHE A 280 3.93 -16.22 -25.78
CA PHE A 280 2.99 -15.66 -24.81
C PHE A 280 1.67 -15.33 -25.49
N ASP A 281 0.57 -15.75 -24.90
CA ASP A 281 -0.77 -15.26 -25.18
C ASP A 281 -1.16 -14.28 -24.07
N PHE A 282 -1.06 -12.97 -24.34
CA PHE A 282 -1.39 -11.91 -23.38
C PHE A 282 -2.87 -11.56 -23.44
N TYR A 283 -3.47 -11.30 -22.28
CA TYR A 283 -4.85 -10.85 -22.12
C TYR A 283 -4.86 -9.57 -21.28
N ASN A 284 -5.34 -8.48 -21.87
CA ASN A 284 -5.43 -7.17 -21.20
C ASN A 284 -6.74 -7.08 -20.44
N MET A 285 -6.69 -6.83 -19.11
CA MET A 285 -7.83 -6.92 -18.19
C MET A 285 -7.93 -5.69 -17.28
N PRO A 286 -8.00 -4.46 -17.86
CA PRO A 286 -7.97 -3.22 -17.08
C PRO A 286 -9.21 -3.04 -16.19
N GLY A 287 -9.03 -2.39 -15.04
CA GLY A 287 -10.14 -2.02 -14.14
C GLY A 287 -10.58 -3.14 -13.21
N THR A 288 -9.80 -4.22 -13.11
CA THR A 288 -9.98 -5.31 -12.15
C THR A 288 -9.22 -5.02 -10.86
N GLU A 289 -8.13 -5.75 -10.56
CA GLU A 289 -7.29 -5.51 -9.40
C GLU A 289 -6.57 -4.17 -9.54
N ALA A 290 -6.03 -3.87 -10.73
CA ALA A 290 -5.45 -2.59 -11.08
C ALA A 290 -6.15 -1.95 -12.28
N PRO A 291 -6.07 -0.60 -12.42
CA PRO A 291 -6.60 0.08 -13.61
C PRO A 291 -5.91 -0.34 -14.91
N ALA A 292 -4.63 -0.70 -14.85
CA ALA A 292 -3.84 -1.24 -15.95
C ALA A 292 -3.28 -2.61 -15.52
N GLU A 293 -3.80 -3.68 -16.11
CA GLU A 293 -3.46 -5.05 -15.71
C GLU A 293 -3.55 -5.99 -16.90
N LEU A 294 -2.66 -7.00 -16.93
CA LEU A 294 -2.65 -8.09 -17.89
C LEU A 294 -2.38 -9.44 -17.23
N THR A 295 -2.93 -10.49 -17.82
CA THR A 295 -2.58 -11.89 -17.57
C THR A 295 -1.96 -12.49 -18.80
N PHE A 296 -1.37 -13.69 -18.71
CA PHE A 296 -0.85 -14.37 -19.88
C PHE A 296 -0.85 -15.89 -19.74
N TYR A 297 -0.96 -16.57 -20.88
CA TYR A 297 -0.81 -18.01 -20.99
C TYR A 297 0.47 -18.37 -21.75
N LEU A 298 1.11 -19.43 -21.31
CA LEU A 298 2.34 -20.00 -21.86
C LEU A 298 2.03 -21.36 -22.50
N PRO A 299 1.76 -21.45 -23.81
CA PRO A 299 1.31 -22.69 -24.46
C PRO A 299 2.28 -23.86 -24.26
N LYS A 300 3.58 -23.60 -24.30
CA LYS A 300 4.63 -24.61 -24.13
C LYS A 300 4.51 -25.41 -22.83
N TRP A 301 4.12 -24.74 -21.75
CA TRP A 301 4.01 -25.34 -20.42
C TRP A 301 2.57 -25.55 -19.95
N LYS A 302 1.60 -25.17 -20.79
CA LYS A 302 0.19 -25.13 -20.39
C LYS A 302 0.00 -24.38 -19.07
N ALA A 303 0.75 -23.29 -18.91
CA ALA A 303 0.83 -22.54 -17.67
C ALA A 303 0.17 -21.16 -17.82
N PHE A 304 -0.70 -20.82 -16.88
CA PHE A 304 -1.40 -19.54 -16.85
C PHE A 304 -0.88 -18.68 -15.69
N CYS A 305 -0.47 -17.46 -16.00
CA CYS A 305 -0.19 -16.42 -15.02
C CYS A 305 -1.44 -15.57 -14.82
N GLY A 306 -2.05 -15.67 -13.65
CA GLY A 306 -3.24 -14.92 -13.28
C GLY A 306 -2.95 -13.51 -12.76
N ALA A 307 -1.70 -13.05 -12.81
CA ALA A 307 -1.26 -11.77 -12.25
C ALA A 307 -1.76 -11.59 -10.80
N GLU A 308 -2.59 -10.58 -10.51
CA GLU A 308 -3.25 -10.42 -9.21
C GLU A 308 -4.78 -10.53 -9.31
N ILE A 309 -5.33 -10.72 -10.53
CA ILE A 309 -6.77 -10.95 -10.75
C ILE A 309 -7.24 -12.19 -10.02
N LEU A 310 -6.38 -13.19 -9.93
CA LEU A 310 -6.59 -14.43 -9.23
C LEU A 310 -5.52 -14.60 -8.14
N SER A 311 -5.93 -14.98 -6.95
CA SER A 311 -5.03 -15.17 -5.80
C SER A 311 -5.61 -16.19 -4.82
N HIS A 312 -4.85 -16.58 -3.78
CA HIS A 312 -5.37 -17.51 -2.75
C HIS A 312 -6.06 -16.77 -1.59
N VAL A 313 -6.78 -15.67 -1.90
CA VAL A 313 -7.55 -14.86 -0.95
C VAL A 313 -8.77 -14.24 -1.62
N MET A 314 -9.75 -13.80 -0.83
CA MET A 314 -10.68 -12.76 -1.26
C MET A 314 -9.91 -11.43 -1.32
N HIS A 315 -9.63 -10.96 -2.52
CA HIS A 315 -8.98 -9.66 -2.68
C HIS A 315 -9.93 -8.51 -2.34
N ASN A 316 -9.42 -7.35 -2.01
CA ASN A 316 -10.27 -6.19 -1.75
C ASN A 316 -10.75 -5.54 -3.06
N VAL A 317 -12.05 -5.16 -3.08
CA VAL A 317 -12.66 -4.37 -4.17
C VAL A 317 -12.36 -2.87 -3.98
N LEU A 318 -12.05 -2.46 -2.76
CA LEU A 318 -11.50 -1.15 -2.43
C LEU A 318 -10.37 -1.34 -1.42
N THR A 319 -9.17 -0.91 -1.77
CA THR A 319 -8.05 -0.91 -0.82
C THR A 319 -8.23 0.18 0.22
N LEU A 320 -8.07 -0.17 1.51
CA LEU A 320 -8.40 0.72 2.63
C LEU A 320 -7.40 1.89 2.79
N ARG A 321 -6.21 1.80 2.20
CA ARG A 321 -5.30 2.95 2.10
C ARG A 321 -5.85 4.08 1.23
N GLY A 322 -6.67 3.74 0.26
CA GLY A 322 -7.26 4.62 -0.75
C GLY A 322 -6.82 4.22 -2.16
N ALA A 323 -7.78 4.11 -3.04
CA ALA A 323 -7.63 3.88 -4.48
C ALA A 323 -8.96 4.14 -5.17
N LYS A 324 -8.99 4.05 -6.50
CA LYS A 324 -10.24 3.94 -7.25
C LYS A 324 -10.96 2.65 -6.84
N VAL A 325 -12.29 2.70 -6.72
CA VAL A 325 -13.09 1.50 -6.45
C VAL A 325 -13.03 0.60 -7.68
N ARG A 326 -12.70 -0.66 -7.48
CA ARG A 326 -12.61 -1.70 -8.51
C ARG A 326 -14.00 -2.18 -8.91
N ASP A 327 -14.13 -2.70 -10.12
CA ASP A 327 -15.39 -3.23 -10.62
C ASP A 327 -15.47 -4.75 -10.38
N ALA A 328 -16.21 -5.16 -9.35
CA ALA A 328 -16.35 -6.57 -9.00
C ALA A 328 -17.09 -7.40 -10.07
N LEU A 329 -17.99 -6.78 -10.85
CA LEU A 329 -18.66 -7.47 -11.95
C LEU A 329 -17.70 -7.72 -13.11
N LEU A 330 -16.99 -6.67 -13.55
CA LEU A 330 -15.97 -6.77 -14.59
C LEU A 330 -14.88 -7.78 -14.20
N TRP A 331 -14.48 -7.80 -12.93
CA TRP A 331 -13.51 -8.76 -12.40
C TRP A 331 -14.00 -10.21 -12.57
N SER A 332 -15.26 -10.49 -12.19
CA SER A 332 -15.88 -11.78 -12.41
C SER A 332 -15.95 -12.17 -13.91
N ASP A 333 -16.30 -11.20 -14.77
CA ASP A 333 -16.41 -11.42 -16.21
C ASP A 333 -15.06 -11.79 -16.84
N TYR A 334 -13.96 -11.13 -16.44
CA TYR A 334 -12.63 -11.47 -16.93
C TYR A 334 -12.13 -12.83 -16.43
N ILE A 335 -12.45 -13.22 -15.21
CA ILE A 335 -12.16 -14.58 -14.73
C ILE A 335 -12.92 -15.61 -15.59
N GLY A 336 -14.20 -15.36 -15.89
CA GLY A 336 -15.00 -16.22 -16.77
C GLY A 336 -14.41 -16.35 -18.17
N GLN A 337 -14.01 -15.22 -18.77
CA GLN A 337 -13.31 -15.23 -20.07
C GLN A 337 -11.99 -16.00 -20.02
N SER A 338 -11.27 -15.94 -18.90
CA SER A 338 -10.04 -16.73 -18.75
C SER A 338 -10.34 -18.23 -18.69
N ILE A 339 -11.38 -18.63 -17.96
CA ILE A 339 -11.82 -20.04 -17.89
C ILE A 339 -12.13 -20.57 -19.30
N ASP A 340 -12.88 -19.81 -20.11
CA ASP A 340 -13.26 -20.19 -21.47
C ASP A 340 -12.09 -20.39 -22.45
N ARG A 341 -10.88 -19.84 -22.10
CA ARG A 341 -9.67 -19.93 -22.95
C ARG A 341 -8.69 -21.00 -22.48
N LEU A 342 -8.85 -21.54 -21.29
CA LEU A 342 -7.84 -22.36 -20.62
C LEU A 342 -8.18 -23.86 -20.64
N ASP A 343 -8.65 -24.38 -21.79
CA ASP A 343 -9.02 -25.80 -21.95
C ASP A 343 -7.90 -26.79 -21.60
N GLU A 344 -6.64 -26.39 -21.74
CA GLU A 344 -5.47 -27.26 -21.54
C GLU A 344 -4.56 -26.81 -20.39
N VAL A 345 -5.03 -25.91 -19.50
CA VAL A 345 -4.19 -25.44 -18.40
C VAL A 345 -3.86 -26.57 -17.42
N GLU A 346 -2.56 -26.70 -17.10
CA GLU A 346 -2.06 -27.69 -16.14
C GLU A 346 -1.38 -27.04 -14.93
N VAL A 347 -0.96 -25.78 -15.08
CA VAL A 347 -0.31 -24.99 -14.04
C VAL A 347 -0.91 -23.59 -14.02
N PHE A 348 -1.24 -23.13 -12.83
CA PHE A 348 -1.69 -21.78 -12.57
C PHE A 348 -0.78 -21.15 -11.51
N PHE A 349 -0.23 -19.98 -11.79
CA PHE A 349 0.62 -19.23 -10.86
C PHE A 349 0.28 -17.75 -10.89
N ASN A 350 0.63 -17.04 -9.82
CA ASN A 350 0.22 -15.67 -9.58
C ASN A 350 1.40 -14.81 -9.13
N SER A 351 1.18 -13.51 -9.11
CA SER A 351 2.12 -12.53 -8.56
C SER A 351 2.17 -12.53 -7.01
N HIS A 352 1.27 -13.29 -6.36
CA HIS A 352 1.27 -13.55 -4.91
C HIS A 352 0.99 -15.01 -4.62
N HIS A 353 1.30 -15.46 -3.40
CA HIS A 353 1.06 -16.83 -2.91
C HIS A 353 1.78 -17.92 -3.73
N TRP A 354 1.23 -19.13 -3.75
CA TRP A 354 1.77 -20.34 -4.37
C TRP A 354 0.97 -20.77 -5.57
N PRO A 355 1.55 -21.56 -6.48
CA PRO A 355 0.83 -22.09 -7.65
C PRO A 355 -0.18 -23.17 -7.31
N THR A 356 -1.09 -23.42 -8.25
CA THR A 356 -2.02 -24.57 -8.27
C THR A 356 -1.74 -25.44 -9.49
N TRP A 357 -1.78 -26.74 -9.35
CA TRP A 357 -1.53 -27.72 -10.41
C TRP A 357 -2.74 -28.64 -10.63
N GLY A 358 -2.92 -29.03 -11.88
CA GLY A 358 -3.97 -29.93 -12.35
C GLY A 358 -5.20 -29.16 -12.83
N HIS A 359 -5.62 -29.46 -14.05
CA HIS A 359 -6.68 -28.75 -14.78
C HIS A 359 -7.96 -28.57 -13.96
N ASP A 360 -8.52 -29.66 -13.44
CA ASP A 360 -9.82 -29.62 -12.73
C ASP A 360 -9.77 -28.76 -11.47
N ARG A 361 -8.65 -28.80 -10.74
CA ARG A 361 -8.45 -27.96 -9.54
C ARG A 361 -8.35 -26.50 -9.90
N ILE A 362 -7.60 -26.17 -10.95
CA ILE A 362 -7.41 -24.80 -11.43
C ILE A 362 -8.75 -24.23 -11.86
N ILE A 363 -9.50 -24.93 -12.72
CA ILE A 363 -10.80 -24.47 -13.18
C ILE A 363 -11.80 -24.32 -12.02
N THR A 364 -11.81 -25.27 -11.09
CA THR A 364 -12.66 -25.18 -9.90
C THR A 364 -12.32 -23.95 -9.06
N GLN A 365 -11.04 -23.68 -8.81
CA GLN A 365 -10.59 -22.51 -8.05
C GLN A 365 -10.98 -21.21 -8.75
N MET A 366 -10.78 -21.13 -10.07
CA MET A 366 -11.17 -19.97 -10.88
C MET A 366 -12.68 -19.74 -10.86
N GLN A 367 -13.49 -20.78 -11.03
CA GLN A 367 -14.94 -20.69 -10.95
C GLN A 367 -15.40 -20.20 -9.57
N GLN A 368 -14.81 -20.70 -8.50
CA GLN A 368 -15.16 -20.28 -7.14
C GLN A 368 -14.78 -18.81 -6.88
N GLN A 369 -13.66 -18.32 -7.40
CA GLN A 369 -13.30 -16.90 -7.30
C GLN A 369 -14.22 -16.03 -8.16
N GLN A 370 -14.55 -16.46 -9.37
CA GLN A 370 -15.55 -15.82 -10.23
C GLN A 370 -16.87 -15.66 -9.49
N ASP A 371 -17.38 -16.76 -8.93
CA ASP A 371 -18.66 -16.80 -8.20
C ASP A 371 -18.62 -15.90 -6.96
N MET A 372 -17.51 -15.83 -6.25
CA MET A 372 -17.35 -14.98 -5.07
C MET A 372 -17.49 -13.49 -5.42
N TYR A 373 -16.82 -13.02 -6.48
CA TYR A 373 -16.94 -11.61 -6.92
C TYR A 373 -18.34 -11.32 -7.45
N LYS A 374 -18.89 -12.22 -8.27
CA LYS A 374 -20.25 -12.11 -8.80
C LYS A 374 -21.29 -12.08 -7.69
N PHE A 375 -21.18 -12.98 -6.71
CA PHE A 375 -22.04 -13.01 -5.53
C PHE A 375 -21.96 -11.71 -4.74
N THR A 376 -20.74 -11.23 -4.48
CA THR A 376 -20.53 -9.98 -3.73
C THR A 376 -21.19 -8.81 -4.44
N HIS A 377 -21.02 -8.71 -5.76
CA HIS A 377 -21.66 -7.69 -6.58
C HIS A 377 -23.19 -7.81 -6.59
N ASP A 378 -23.71 -8.93 -7.06
CA ASP A 378 -25.14 -9.11 -7.32
C ASP A 378 -25.96 -9.03 -6.04
N GLN A 379 -25.50 -9.65 -4.95
CA GLN A 379 -26.25 -9.63 -3.69
C GLN A 379 -26.16 -8.27 -3.00
N THR A 380 -25.08 -7.53 -3.15
CA THR A 380 -25.00 -6.13 -2.68
C THR A 380 -26.07 -5.28 -3.38
N LEU A 381 -26.13 -5.34 -4.70
CA LEU A 381 -27.12 -4.56 -5.47
C LEU A 381 -28.56 -5.02 -5.22
N ARG A 382 -28.78 -6.33 -5.11
CA ARG A 382 -30.11 -6.85 -4.78
C ARG A 382 -30.62 -6.31 -3.45
N LEU A 383 -29.75 -6.24 -2.42
CA LEU A 383 -30.11 -5.71 -1.11
C LEU A 383 -30.27 -4.17 -1.14
N ALA A 384 -29.39 -3.46 -1.86
CA ALA A 384 -29.50 -2.02 -2.06
C ALA A 384 -30.82 -1.65 -2.77
N ASN A 385 -31.23 -2.40 -3.80
CA ASN A 385 -32.46 -2.19 -4.56
C ASN A 385 -33.75 -2.41 -3.73
N ILE A 386 -33.66 -3.05 -2.56
CA ILE A 386 -34.78 -3.16 -1.61
C ILE A 386 -34.62 -2.27 -0.39
N GLY A 387 -33.65 -1.30 -0.45
CA GLY A 387 -33.53 -0.18 0.48
C GLY A 387 -32.55 -0.37 1.63
N TYR A 388 -31.70 -1.41 1.63
CA TYR A 388 -30.67 -1.56 2.66
C TYR A 388 -29.49 -0.63 2.42
N THR A 389 -29.00 -0.03 3.51
CA THR A 389 -27.79 0.80 3.54
C THR A 389 -26.51 -0.07 3.44
N PRO A 390 -25.37 0.50 3.08
CA PRO A 390 -24.12 -0.27 2.98
C PRO A 390 -23.70 -0.95 4.29
N ARG A 391 -24.03 -0.36 5.45
CA ARG A 391 -23.78 -0.97 6.77
C ARG A 391 -24.67 -2.20 7.01
N GLU A 392 -25.96 -2.10 6.70
CA GLU A 392 -26.90 -3.20 6.84
C GLU A 392 -26.61 -4.34 5.87
N ILE A 393 -26.20 -4.04 4.64
CA ILE A 393 -25.77 -5.03 3.64
C ILE A 393 -24.56 -5.80 4.15
N ALA A 394 -23.55 -5.11 4.66
CA ALA A 394 -22.33 -5.72 5.19
C ALA A 394 -22.57 -6.69 6.36
N GLU A 395 -23.61 -6.45 7.17
CA GLU A 395 -23.99 -7.36 8.27
C GLU A 395 -24.82 -8.57 7.78
N ARG A 396 -25.60 -8.38 6.71
CA ARG A 396 -26.50 -9.41 6.18
C ARG A 396 -25.82 -10.37 5.22
N LEU A 397 -24.84 -9.87 4.47
CA LEU A 397 -24.22 -10.63 3.41
C LEU A 397 -23.32 -11.73 4.00
N LYS A 398 -23.55 -12.97 3.54
CA LYS A 398 -22.74 -14.14 3.92
C LYS A 398 -22.51 -14.96 2.66
N LEU A 399 -21.28 -15.41 2.45
CA LEU A 399 -20.99 -16.35 1.37
C LEU A 399 -21.81 -17.63 1.55
N PRO A 400 -22.29 -18.24 0.45
CA PRO A 400 -22.87 -19.57 0.48
C PRO A 400 -21.90 -20.59 1.09
N GLU A 401 -22.44 -21.63 1.75
CA GLU A 401 -21.61 -22.69 2.37
C GLU A 401 -20.64 -23.34 1.39
N THR A 402 -21.04 -23.48 0.12
CA THR A 402 -20.20 -24.02 -0.96
C THR A 402 -18.97 -23.16 -1.28
N LEU A 403 -18.98 -21.88 -0.93
CA LEU A 403 -17.85 -20.95 -1.10
C LEU A 403 -17.13 -20.67 0.22
N ALA A 404 -17.89 -20.54 1.33
CA ALA A 404 -17.38 -20.06 2.61
C ALA A 404 -16.29 -20.94 3.24
N GLY A 405 -16.28 -22.24 2.96
CA GLY A 405 -15.30 -23.20 3.48
C GLY A 405 -13.95 -23.20 2.76
N ASN A 406 -13.84 -22.55 1.59
CA ASN A 406 -12.62 -22.59 0.79
C ASN A 406 -11.62 -21.52 1.23
N PHE A 407 -10.38 -21.90 1.54
CA PHE A 407 -9.36 -20.98 2.07
C PHE A 407 -8.98 -19.89 1.06
N HIS A 408 -8.91 -20.19 -0.24
CA HIS A 408 -8.64 -19.20 -1.29
C HIS A 408 -9.76 -18.18 -1.54
N LEU A 409 -10.88 -18.28 -0.81
CA LEU A 409 -11.97 -17.29 -0.81
C LEU A 409 -12.10 -16.57 0.55
N ARG A 410 -11.19 -16.82 1.50
CA ARG A 410 -11.22 -16.18 2.81
C ARG A 410 -10.76 -14.74 2.76
N GLY A 411 -11.29 -13.97 3.70
CA GLY A 411 -11.08 -12.52 3.75
C GLY A 411 -9.76 -12.09 4.34
N TYR A 412 -8.63 -12.69 3.95
CA TYR A 412 -7.32 -12.36 4.50
C TYR A 412 -6.83 -10.98 4.13
N TYR A 413 -7.15 -10.50 2.92
CA TYR A 413 -6.77 -9.18 2.41
C TYR A 413 -7.98 -8.26 2.19
N GLY A 414 -8.98 -8.71 1.45
CA GLY A 414 -10.32 -8.14 1.46
C GLY A 414 -11.15 -8.68 2.62
N THR A 415 -12.40 -8.24 2.72
CA THR A 415 -13.44 -8.89 3.52
C THR A 415 -14.78 -8.74 2.81
N LEU A 416 -15.68 -9.70 2.96
CA LEU A 416 -17.02 -9.56 2.38
C LEU A 416 -17.72 -8.29 2.87
N SER A 417 -17.47 -7.88 4.13
CA SER A 417 -18.03 -6.68 4.74
C SER A 417 -17.56 -5.39 4.07
N HIS A 418 -16.28 -5.18 3.84
CA HIS A 418 -15.86 -3.95 3.18
C HIS A 418 -15.98 -4.02 1.66
N ASN A 419 -15.88 -5.21 1.05
CA ASN A 419 -16.09 -5.39 -0.38
C ASN A 419 -17.54 -5.07 -0.79
N SER A 420 -18.55 -5.47 0.01
CA SER A 420 -19.94 -5.08 -0.25
C SER A 420 -20.14 -3.56 -0.14
N LYS A 421 -19.49 -2.90 0.83
CA LYS A 421 -19.50 -1.43 0.92
C LYS A 421 -18.81 -0.78 -0.29
N ALA A 422 -17.76 -1.40 -0.81
CA ALA A 422 -17.07 -0.93 -2.01
C ALA A 422 -17.94 -1.06 -3.26
N VAL A 423 -18.63 -2.18 -3.45
CA VAL A 423 -19.61 -2.35 -4.54
C VAL A 423 -20.74 -1.32 -4.42
N TYR A 424 -21.27 -1.08 -3.21
CA TYR A 424 -22.25 -0.02 -3.00
C TYR A 424 -21.70 1.35 -3.40
N GLN A 425 -20.48 1.68 -2.97
CA GLN A 425 -19.83 2.95 -3.30
C GLN A 425 -19.58 3.10 -4.81
N HIS A 426 -19.25 2.03 -5.51
CA HIS A 426 -19.05 2.04 -6.96
C HIS A 426 -20.28 2.57 -7.71
N TYR A 427 -21.49 2.18 -7.29
CA TYR A 427 -22.74 2.57 -7.93
C TYR A 427 -23.38 3.85 -7.37
N PHE A 428 -23.31 4.05 -6.05
CA PHE A 428 -24.09 5.09 -5.35
C PHE A 428 -23.22 6.18 -4.71
N GLY A 429 -21.90 6.02 -4.70
CA GLY A 429 -20.97 6.95 -4.06
C GLY A 429 -21.04 6.91 -2.52
N TRP A 430 -20.66 8.00 -1.88
CA TRP A 430 -20.53 8.11 -0.42
C TRP A 430 -21.88 8.29 0.31
N TYR A 431 -22.91 8.76 -0.38
CA TYR A 431 -24.18 9.13 0.24
C TYR A 431 -25.16 7.95 0.22
N GLU A 432 -25.63 7.56 1.40
CA GLU A 432 -26.51 6.39 1.58
C GLU A 432 -28.02 6.68 1.44
N GLY A 433 -28.38 7.94 1.10
CA GLY A 433 -29.78 8.34 0.90
C GLY A 433 -30.46 8.97 2.13
N ASN A 434 -29.93 8.78 3.36
CA ASN A 434 -30.52 9.36 4.57
C ASN A 434 -30.16 10.85 4.70
N PRO A 435 -31.16 11.79 4.72
CA PRO A 435 -30.89 13.22 4.83
C PRO A 435 -30.03 13.62 6.03
N ALA A 436 -30.08 12.89 7.14
CA ALA A 436 -29.24 13.15 8.32
C ALA A 436 -27.74 12.99 8.05
N GLN A 437 -27.36 12.19 7.04
CA GLN A 437 -25.99 11.95 6.64
C GLN A 437 -25.55 12.81 5.44
N LEU A 438 -26.44 13.66 4.91
CA LEU A 438 -26.11 14.52 3.77
C LEU A 438 -25.11 15.63 4.14
N ASN A 439 -25.30 16.26 5.30
CA ASN A 439 -24.46 17.36 5.78
C ASN A 439 -24.28 17.29 7.32
N PRO A 440 -23.63 16.23 7.85
CA PRO A 440 -23.38 16.12 9.28
C PRO A 440 -22.34 17.16 9.74
N LEU A 441 -22.34 17.44 11.06
CA LEU A 441 -21.33 18.30 11.65
C LEU A 441 -19.93 17.67 11.53
N PRO A 442 -18.86 18.47 11.48
CA PRO A 442 -17.49 17.97 11.56
C PRO A 442 -17.25 17.10 12.81
N PRO A 443 -16.28 16.16 12.77
CA PRO A 443 -16.10 15.15 13.82
C PRO A 443 -15.98 15.71 15.24
N VAL A 444 -15.18 16.75 15.46
CA VAL A 444 -14.99 17.35 16.79
C VAL A 444 -16.28 18.01 17.28
N GLU A 445 -16.91 18.83 16.44
CA GLU A 445 -18.15 19.51 16.81
C GLU A 445 -19.32 18.54 17.07
N SER A 446 -19.40 17.50 16.28
CA SER A 446 -20.37 16.40 16.44
C SER A 446 -20.13 15.68 17.77
N SER A 447 -18.88 15.36 18.06
CA SER A 447 -18.47 14.61 19.24
C SER A 447 -18.75 15.36 20.53
N LEU A 448 -18.45 16.65 20.58
CA LEU A 448 -18.78 17.51 21.75
C LEU A 448 -20.30 17.45 22.06
N ARG A 449 -21.16 17.52 21.04
CA ARG A 449 -22.62 17.45 21.24
C ARG A 449 -23.11 16.07 21.65
N TYR A 450 -22.53 15.01 21.04
CA TYR A 450 -22.90 13.64 21.44
C TYR A 450 -22.52 13.37 22.90
N VAL A 451 -21.33 13.77 23.34
CA VAL A 451 -20.87 13.59 24.72
C VAL A 451 -21.75 14.36 25.70
N GLU A 452 -22.08 15.64 25.40
CA GLU A 452 -23.01 16.44 26.20
C GLU A 452 -24.39 15.75 26.28
N PHE A 453 -24.95 15.33 25.15
CA PHE A 453 -26.26 14.68 25.07
C PHE A 453 -26.31 13.34 25.80
N MET A 454 -25.19 12.61 25.85
CA MET A 454 -25.07 11.33 26.58
C MET A 454 -24.85 11.51 28.10
N GLY A 455 -24.75 12.73 28.60
CA GLY A 455 -24.60 13.03 30.03
C GLY A 455 -23.18 13.32 30.50
N GLY A 456 -22.29 13.64 29.57
CA GLY A 456 -20.88 13.96 29.82
C GLY A 456 -19.95 12.75 29.74
N SER A 457 -18.66 13.00 29.66
CA SER A 457 -17.63 11.96 29.47
C SER A 457 -17.62 10.90 30.53
N ASP A 458 -17.78 11.26 31.81
CA ASP A 458 -17.80 10.32 32.94
C ASP A 458 -18.93 9.30 32.78
N ALA A 459 -20.15 9.77 32.41
CA ALA A 459 -21.30 8.89 32.22
C ALA A 459 -21.14 7.94 31.01
N VAL A 460 -20.44 8.40 29.96
CA VAL A 460 -20.12 7.57 28.80
C VAL A 460 -19.08 6.53 29.18
N LEU A 461 -18.03 6.91 29.90
CA LEU A 461 -16.95 6.00 30.34
C LEU A 461 -17.48 4.90 31.27
N GLU A 462 -18.35 5.24 32.23
CA GLU A 462 -18.99 4.25 33.12
C GLU A 462 -19.79 3.21 32.32
N LYS A 463 -20.62 3.65 31.37
CA LYS A 463 -21.38 2.75 30.51
C LYS A 463 -20.50 1.94 29.58
N ALA A 464 -19.50 2.57 28.94
CA ALA A 464 -18.58 1.90 28.03
C ALA A 464 -17.80 0.79 28.73
N ALA A 465 -17.41 0.97 30.02
CA ALA A 465 -16.76 -0.06 30.82
C ALA A 465 -17.63 -1.33 30.92
N LEU A 466 -18.94 -1.16 31.15
CA LEU A 466 -19.88 -2.29 31.23
C LEU A 466 -20.02 -3.04 29.89
N TYR A 467 -19.95 -2.34 28.76
CA TYR A 467 -19.99 -2.96 27.44
C TYR A 467 -18.66 -3.61 27.09
N LEU A 468 -17.52 -3.02 27.50
CA LEU A 468 -16.21 -3.64 27.34
C LEU A 468 -16.13 -4.98 28.10
N GLU A 469 -16.67 -5.05 29.34
CA GLU A 469 -16.78 -6.27 30.14
C GLU A 469 -17.70 -7.33 29.52
N LYS A 470 -18.56 -6.96 28.58
CA LYS A 470 -19.43 -7.86 27.83
C LYS A 470 -18.83 -8.28 26.47
N GLY A 471 -17.68 -7.73 26.08
CA GLY A 471 -17.05 -8.00 24.78
C GLY A 471 -17.69 -7.26 23.60
N GLU A 472 -18.47 -6.22 23.86
CA GLU A 472 -19.14 -5.42 22.81
C GLU A 472 -18.22 -4.35 22.21
N TYR A 473 -17.05 -4.77 21.73
CA TYR A 473 -15.95 -3.90 21.33
C TYR A 473 -16.32 -2.93 20.20
N ARG A 474 -17.14 -3.34 19.24
CA ARG A 474 -17.59 -2.47 18.13
C ARG A 474 -18.39 -1.28 18.69
N TRP A 475 -19.31 -1.54 19.62
CA TRP A 475 -20.11 -0.51 20.25
C TRP A 475 -19.26 0.41 21.12
N VAL A 476 -18.35 -0.14 21.90
CA VAL A 476 -17.36 0.64 22.68
C VAL A 476 -16.52 1.53 21.74
N GLY A 477 -16.09 1.01 20.60
CA GLY A 477 -15.38 1.76 19.57
C GLY A 477 -16.15 2.97 19.07
N GLU A 478 -17.44 2.81 18.77
CA GLU A 478 -18.32 3.89 18.29
C GLU A 478 -18.50 5.00 19.35
N VAL A 479 -18.86 4.64 20.58
CA VAL A 479 -19.17 5.64 21.60
C VAL A 479 -17.93 6.35 22.15
N LEU A 480 -16.83 5.61 22.40
CA LEU A 480 -15.62 6.21 22.92
C LEU A 480 -14.85 7.06 21.91
N ASN A 481 -15.04 6.82 20.60
CA ASN A 481 -14.53 7.70 19.56
C ASN A 481 -15.05 9.14 19.76
N HIS A 482 -16.31 9.30 20.16
CA HIS A 482 -16.85 10.63 20.47
C HIS A 482 -16.18 11.27 21.70
N VAL A 483 -15.89 10.49 22.76
CA VAL A 483 -15.19 11.04 23.93
C VAL A 483 -13.77 11.48 23.58
N VAL A 484 -13.05 10.64 22.81
CA VAL A 484 -11.67 10.96 22.39
C VAL A 484 -11.60 12.20 21.49
N PHE A 485 -12.58 12.37 20.59
CA PHE A 485 -12.63 13.56 19.72
C PHE A 485 -13.12 14.81 20.46
N ALA A 486 -13.94 14.68 21.52
CA ALA A 486 -14.37 15.79 22.36
C ALA A 486 -13.29 16.20 23.38
N GLU A 487 -12.56 15.23 23.90
CA GLU A 487 -11.57 15.39 24.97
C GLU A 487 -10.32 14.56 24.64
N PRO A 488 -9.45 15.00 23.72
CA PRO A 488 -8.31 14.20 23.25
C PRO A 488 -7.29 13.86 24.34
N ASP A 489 -7.24 14.63 25.42
CA ASP A 489 -6.36 14.40 26.57
C ASP A 489 -6.96 13.45 27.61
N ASN A 490 -8.18 12.95 27.40
CA ASN A 490 -8.82 12.00 28.30
C ASN A 490 -8.17 10.62 28.20
N MET A 491 -7.18 10.38 29.06
CA MET A 491 -6.39 9.14 29.08
C MET A 491 -7.24 7.89 29.31
N GLN A 492 -8.31 7.99 30.12
CA GLN A 492 -9.18 6.85 30.39
C GLN A 492 -9.95 6.45 29.12
N ALA A 493 -10.53 7.42 28.40
CA ALA A 493 -11.21 7.19 27.12
C ALA A 493 -10.27 6.58 26.09
N ARG A 494 -9.07 7.13 25.94
CA ARG A 494 -8.05 6.64 25.02
C ARG A 494 -7.63 5.20 25.32
N ASN A 495 -7.38 4.88 26.58
CA ASN A 495 -6.97 3.53 27.01
C ASN A 495 -8.08 2.50 26.77
N MET A 496 -9.33 2.84 27.09
CA MET A 496 -10.48 1.96 26.87
C MET A 496 -10.77 1.75 25.40
N LEU A 497 -10.67 2.80 24.57
CA LEU A 497 -10.83 2.71 23.14
C LEU A 497 -9.71 1.88 22.50
N ALA A 498 -8.46 2.09 22.94
CA ALA A 498 -7.32 1.31 22.50
C ALA A 498 -7.49 -0.18 22.83
N GLU A 499 -8.05 -0.50 24.01
CA GLU A 499 -8.34 -1.89 24.38
C GLU A 499 -9.41 -2.51 23.48
N ALA A 500 -10.49 -1.80 23.21
CA ALA A 500 -11.53 -2.27 22.28
C ALA A 500 -10.93 -2.55 20.89
N TYR A 501 -10.08 -1.67 20.38
CA TYR A 501 -9.41 -1.85 19.10
C TYR A 501 -8.45 -3.05 19.11
N ARG A 502 -7.67 -3.29 20.19
CA ARG A 502 -6.83 -4.49 20.30
C ARG A 502 -7.65 -5.77 20.20
N GLN A 503 -8.74 -5.85 20.94
CA GLN A 503 -9.60 -7.03 20.91
C GLN A 503 -10.25 -7.26 19.53
N MET A 504 -10.65 -6.19 18.83
CA MET A 504 -11.14 -6.27 17.45
C MET A 504 -10.04 -6.71 16.47
N GLY A 505 -8.82 -6.23 16.65
CA GLY A 505 -7.66 -6.64 15.86
C GLY A 505 -7.30 -8.11 16.07
N TYR A 506 -7.40 -8.62 17.31
CA TYR A 506 -7.13 -10.03 17.63
C TYR A 506 -8.15 -11.00 17.03
N GLN A 507 -9.39 -10.53 16.82
CA GLN A 507 -10.46 -11.33 16.18
C GLN A 507 -10.42 -11.27 14.65
N ALA A 508 -9.72 -10.29 14.06
CA ALA A 508 -9.76 -10.06 12.62
C ALA A 508 -9.08 -11.18 11.82
N GLU A 509 -9.81 -11.78 10.88
CA GLU A 509 -9.26 -12.69 9.87
C GLU A 509 -8.44 -11.94 8.82
N SER A 510 -8.83 -10.70 8.49
CA SER A 510 -8.11 -9.84 7.55
C SER A 510 -6.88 -9.24 8.20
N GLY A 511 -5.70 -9.44 7.59
CA GLY A 511 -4.47 -8.77 7.98
C GLY A 511 -4.63 -7.25 8.03
N PRO A 512 -5.13 -6.59 6.96
CA PRO A 512 -5.40 -5.15 6.97
C PRO A 512 -6.36 -4.67 8.06
N TRP A 513 -7.41 -5.42 8.38
CA TRP A 513 -8.31 -5.02 9.47
C TRP A 513 -7.63 -5.13 10.83
N ARG A 514 -6.87 -6.23 11.06
CA ARG A 514 -6.04 -6.39 12.24
C ARG A 514 -5.10 -5.21 12.42
N ASP A 515 -4.36 -4.88 11.38
CA ASP A 515 -3.34 -3.85 11.41
C ASP A 515 -3.94 -2.44 11.61
N ILE A 516 -5.07 -2.15 10.97
CA ILE A 516 -5.80 -0.89 11.17
C ILE A 516 -6.22 -0.73 12.64
N TYR A 517 -6.82 -1.74 13.24
CA TYR A 517 -7.24 -1.67 14.64
C TYR A 517 -6.05 -1.55 15.59
N LEU A 518 -5.01 -2.33 15.39
CA LEU A 518 -3.82 -2.29 16.26
C LEU A 518 -3.03 -0.99 16.10
N SER A 519 -2.92 -0.43 14.89
CA SER A 519 -2.32 0.88 14.64
C SER A 519 -3.12 2.00 15.31
N GLY A 520 -4.45 1.93 15.24
CA GLY A 520 -5.33 2.84 15.98
C GLY A 520 -5.13 2.75 17.49
N ALA A 521 -5.01 1.55 18.03
CA ALA A 521 -4.71 1.35 19.46
C ALA A 521 -3.33 1.93 19.85
N GLN A 522 -2.33 1.80 18.98
CA GLN A 522 -0.99 2.35 19.19
C GLN A 522 -0.99 3.89 19.19
N GLU A 523 -1.69 4.54 18.25
CA GLU A 523 -1.82 6.00 18.19
C GLU A 523 -2.54 6.55 19.43
N LEU A 524 -3.65 5.92 19.84
CA LEU A 524 -4.37 6.28 21.08
C LEU A 524 -3.48 6.18 22.31
N ALA A 525 -2.69 5.13 22.44
CA ALA A 525 -1.77 4.95 23.56
C ALA A 525 -0.68 6.03 23.59
N LYS A 526 -0.14 6.40 22.42
CA LYS A 526 0.89 7.45 22.30
C LYS A 526 0.30 8.87 22.40
N GLY A 527 -0.96 9.08 22.07
CA GLY A 527 -1.62 10.39 22.07
C GLY A 527 -1.23 11.31 20.93
N LYS A 528 -0.61 10.79 19.91
CA LYS A 528 -0.23 11.49 18.70
C LYS A 528 0.03 10.46 17.58
N ALA A 529 0.04 10.94 16.36
CA ALA A 529 0.48 10.14 15.21
C ALA A 529 1.84 9.49 15.50
N VAL A 530 1.96 8.24 15.09
CA VAL A 530 3.25 7.53 15.17
C VAL A 530 4.03 7.89 13.91
N GLU A 531 5.20 8.46 14.09
CA GLU A 531 6.08 8.80 12.99
C GLU A 531 6.57 7.51 12.32
N GLY A 532 6.38 7.43 11.01
CA GLY A 532 6.75 6.30 10.19
C GLY A 532 7.89 6.62 9.25
N PHE A 533 8.30 5.61 8.50
CA PHE A 533 9.24 5.81 7.41
C PHE A 533 8.54 6.57 6.28
N THR A 534 9.09 7.70 5.87
CA THR A 534 8.69 8.37 4.64
C THR A 534 9.10 7.46 3.48
N LYS A 535 8.16 7.09 2.60
CA LYS A 535 8.50 6.44 1.34
C LYS A 535 9.41 7.38 0.57
N LEU A 536 10.66 7.03 0.41
CA LEU A 536 11.57 7.76 -0.45
C LEU A 536 11.36 7.21 -1.87
N ALA A 537 10.55 7.92 -2.66
CA ALA A 537 10.66 7.76 -4.09
C ALA A 537 12.12 8.00 -4.46
N SER A 538 12.78 7.00 -5.04
CA SER A 538 14.17 7.18 -5.45
C SER A 538 14.26 8.29 -6.52
N ARG A 539 15.41 8.92 -6.61
CA ARG A 539 15.69 9.87 -7.70
C ARG A 539 15.37 9.26 -9.06
N GLU A 540 15.70 7.99 -9.22
CA GLU A 540 15.49 7.21 -10.45
C GLU A 540 14.00 7.06 -10.78
N PHE A 541 13.15 6.78 -9.79
CA PHE A 541 11.69 6.74 -9.97
C PHE A 541 11.17 8.10 -10.42
N ILE A 542 11.52 9.15 -9.68
CA ILE A 542 11.07 10.51 -9.93
C ILE A 542 11.46 10.98 -11.34
N LEU A 543 12.66 10.63 -11.81
CA LEU A 543 13.14 10.96 -13.15
C LEU A 543 12.41 10.20 -14.29
N GLN A 544 11.63 9.18 -14.01
CA GLN A 544 10.83 8.49 -15.02
C GLN A 544 9.36 8.93 -15.05
N VAL A 545 8.91 9.62 -14.00
CA VAL A 545 7.52 10.12 -13.93
C VAL A 545 7.30 11.22 -14.98
N PRO A 546 6.24 11.18 -15.80
CA PRO A 546 5.93 12.25 -16.74
C PRO A 546 5.79 13.60 -16.04
N LEU A 547 6.37 14.67 -16.62
CA LEU A 547 6.32 16.01 -16.03
C LEU A 547 4.90 16.51 -15.79
N ILE A 548 3.95 16.09 -16.61
CA ILE A 548 2.53 16.47 -16.45
C ILE A 548 1.96 16.04 -15.08
N GLU A 549 2.44 14.92 -14.50
CA GLU A 549 1.99 14.45 -13.18
C GLU A 549 2.49 15.40 -12.07
N PHE A 550 3.66 15.98 -12.23
CA PHE A 550 4.16 17.01 -11.31
C PHE A 550 3.43 18.34 -11.45
N MET A 551 2.97 18.69 -12.65
CA MET A 551 2.10 19.87 -12.84
C MET A 551 0.75 19.66 -12.12
N LYS A 552 0.21 18.44 -12.14
CA LYS A 552 -0.96 18.05 -11.34
C LYS A 552 -0.68 18.18 -9.85
N LEU A 553 0.46 17.67 -9.38
CA LEU A 553 0.87 17.79 -7.97
C LEU A 553 1.00 19.25 -7.53
N LEU A 554 1.65 20.11 -8.34
CA LEU A 554 1.72 21.54 -8.05
C LEU A 554 0.32 22.17 -7.95
N SER A 555 -0.61 21.77 -8.84
CA SER A 555 -1.95 22.32 -8.82
C SER A 555 -2.74 21.94 -7.57
N VAL A 556 -2.61 20.71 -7.07
CA VAL A 556 -3.25 20.30 -5.80
C VAL A 556 -2.54 20.83 -4.55
N SER A 557 -1.30 21.30 -4.71
CA SER A 557 -0.55 21.95 -3.63
C SER A 557 -0.88 23.44 -3.46
N LEU A 558 -1.68 24.04 -4.35
CA LEU A 558 -2.06 25.45 -4.23
C LEU A 558 -2.93 25.69 -2.99
N ASP A 559 -2.52 26.58 -2.12
CA ASP A 559 -3.30 27.08 -0.98
C ASP A 559 -4.30 28.12 -1.49
N ALA A 560 -5.56 27.74 -1.60
CA ALA A 560 -6.61 28.57 -2.17
C ALA A 560 -6.87 29.85 -1.36
N GLU A 561 -6.67 29.84 -0.04
CA GLU A 561 -6.84 31.03 0.82
C GLU A 561 -5.72 32.03 0.57
N LYS A 562 -4.45 31.57 0.48
CA LYS A 562 -3.31 32.44 0.13
C LYS A 562 -3.39 32.97 -1.30
N ALA A 563 -4.00 32.19 -2.20
CA ALA A 563 -4.15 32.54 -3.61
C ALA A 563 -5.39 33.44 -3.89
N ALA A 564 -6.16 33.82 -2.85
CA ALA A 564 -7.35 34.66 -3.02
C ALA A 564 -7.00 36.02 -3.64
N GLY A 565 -7.63 36.33 -4.77
CA GLY A 565 -7.41 37.58 -5.51
C GLY A 565 -6.14 37.65 -6.35
N GLU A 566 -5.27 36.61 -6.27
CA GLU A 566 -4.04 36.58 -7.07
C GLU A 566 -4.32 36.17 -8.52
N ARG A 567 -3.52 36.76 -9.43
CA ARG A 567 -3.46 36.38 -10.84
C ARG A 567 -1.99 36.30 -11.25
N LEU A 568 -1.57 35.12 -11.63
CA LEU A 568 -0.19 34.83 -12.01
C LEU A 568 -0.17 33.91 -13.22
N LYS A 569 0.76 34.15 -14.12
CA LYS A 569 1.06 33.27 -15.23
C LYS A 569 2.56 33.03 -15.29
N ILE A 570 2.99 31.78 -15.23
CA ILE A 570 4.39 31.36 -15.19
C ILE A 570 4.64 30.36 -16.31
N ASN A 571 5.63 30.65 -17.15
CA ASN A 571 6.20 29.63 -18.04
C ASN A 571 7.20 28.76 -17.25
N VAL A 572 7.15 27.45 -17.45
CA VAL A 572 8.12 26.48 -16.95
C VAL A 572 8.69 25.74 -18.16
N LEU A 573 9.95 25.99 -18.46
CA LEU A 573 10.64 25.46 -19.65
C LEU A 573 11.72 24.49 -19.22
N PHE A 574 11.65 23.26 -19.71
CA PHE A 574 12.64 22.21 -19.44
C PHE A 574 13.62 22.14 -20.60
N ARG A 575 14.80 22.80 -20.44
CA ARG A 575 15.81 22.93 -21.50
C ARG A 575 16.46 21.60 -21.93
N ASP A 576 16.37 20.57 -21.08
CA ASP A 576 16.91 19.24 -21.33
C ASP A 576 15.90 18.26 -21.96
N LEU A 577 14.61 18.64 -22.07
CA LEU A 577 13.54 17.76 -22.56
C LEU A 577 12.70 18.35 -23.70
N ASP A 578 12.94 19.60 -24.10
CA ASP A 578 12.11 20.33 -25.08
C ASP A 578 10.59 20.31 -24.73
N GLN A 579 10.29 20.35 -23.41
CA GLN A 579 8.93 20.39 -22.88
C GLN A 579 8.69 21.72 -22.17
N ASN A 580 7.54 22.33 -22.44
CA ASN A 580 7.16 23.61 -21.88
C ASN A 580 5.75 23.53 -21.28
N PHE A 581 5.60 24.14 -20.12
CA PHE A 581 4.30 24.25 -19.45
C PHE A 581 3.99 25.72 -19.15
N VAL A 582 2.70 26.05 -19.23
CA VAL A 582 2.19 27.33 -18.77
C VAL A 582 1.30 27.09 -17.55
N LEU A 583 1.69 27.63 -16.40
CA LEU A 583 0.93 27.61 -15.16
C LEU A 583 0.17 28.90 -15.00
N THR A 584 -1.14 28.83 -14.78
CA THR A 584 -1.98 30.03 -14.61
C THR A 584 -2.76 29.94 -13.32
N ILE A 585 -2.55 30.87 -12.39
CA ILE A 585 -3.34 31.03 -11.17
C ILE A 585 -4.38 32.13 -11.38
N ARG A 586 -5.64 31.78 -11.18
CA ARG A 586 -6.78 32.70 -11.18
C ARG A 586 -7.92 32.11 -10.39
N ASN A 587 -8.71 32.94 -9.70
CA ASN A 587 -9.84 32.51 -8.90
C ASN A 587 -9.47 31.42 -7.86
N SER A 588 -8.26 31.54 -7.28
CA SER A 588 -7.68 30.56 -6.35
C SER A 588 -7.51 29.13 -6.92
N VAL A 589 -7.38 29.00 -8.23
CA VAL A 589 -7.17 27.72 -8.94
C VAL A 589 -5.92 27.84 -9.82
N MET A 590 -5.08 26.80 -9.79
CA MET A 590 -3.96 26.66 -10.72
C MET A 590 -4.35 25.77 -11.88
N HIS A 591 -4.23 26.29 -13.09
CA HIS A 591 -4.31 25.55 -14.35
C HIS A 591 -2.91 25.31 -14.87
N TYR A 592 -2.72 24.20 -15.54
CA TYR A 592 -1.48 23.85 -16.24
C TYR A 592 -1.82 23.38 -17.66
N SER A 593 -0.97 23.74 -18.60
CA SER A 593 -1.10 23.33 -20.01
C SER A 593 0.27 23.13 -20.59
N GLU A 594 0.47 22.05 -21.34
CA GLU A 594 1.66 21.84 -22.15
C GLU A 594 1.50 22.68 -23.43
N LEU A 595 2.09 23.84 -23.45
CA LEU A 595 1.95 24.83 -24.50
C LEU A 595 3.32 25.44 -24.82
N PRO A 596 3.52 25.99 -26.03
CA PRO A 596 4.66 26.86 -26.32
C PRO A 596 4.73 28.04 -25.34
N TYR A 597 5.89 28.69 -25.33
CA TYR A 597 6.16 29.89 -24.53
C TYR A 597 5.05 30.93 -24.68
N ASP A 598 4.51 31.43 -23.56
CA ASP A 598 3.50 32.51 -23.54
C ASP A 598 4.19 33.83 -23.21
N GLU A 599 4.27 34.74 -24.20
CA GLU A 599 4.89 36.07 -24.04
C GLU A 599 4.18 36.97 -23.01
N SER A 600 2.94 36.63 -22.63
CA SER A 600 2.17 37.38 -21.63
C SER A 600 2.39 36.89 -20.20
N ALA A 601 3.29 35.93 -19.97
CA ALA A 601 3.58 35.42 -18.65
C ALA A 601 4.29 36.46 -17.77
N ASP A 602 3.96 36.47 -16.46
CA ASP A 602 4.57 37.36 -15.47
C ASP A 602 6.05 37.03 -15.26
N ALA A 603 6.40 35.75 -15.38
CA ALA A 603 7.78 35.26 -15.31
C ALA A 603 7.91 33.93 -16.08
N SER A 604 9.12 33.64 -16.49
CA SER A 604 9.52 32.35 -17.06
C SER A 604 10.64 31.73 -16.25
N VAL A 605 10.51 30.46 -15.98
CA VAL A 605 11.52 29.63 -15.29
C VAL A 605 12.06 28.63 -16.31
N ILE A 606 13.34 28.74 -16.60
CA ILE A 606 14.06 27.84 -17.50
C ILE A 606 15.01 27.00 -16.62
N LEU A 607 14.80 25.70 -16.57
CA LEU A 607 15.53 24.82 -15.69
C LEU A 607 15.72 23.43 -16.30
N THR A 608 16.55 22.61 -15.65
CA THR A 608 16.63 21.20 -15.96
C THR A 608 15.58 20.41 -15.16
N ARG A 609 15.20 19.24 -15.66
CA ARG A 609 14.35 18.29 -14.94
C ARG A 609 14.95 17.95 -13.57
N GLU A 610 16.25 17.74 -13.50
CA GLU A 610 16.95 17.44 -12.26
C GLU A 610 16.77 18.54 -11.21
N LEU A 611 17.01 19.80 -11.57
CA LEU A 611 16.86 20.92 -10.65
C LEU A 611 15.41 21.08 -10.19
N PHE A 612 14.44 20.87 -11.09
CA PHE A 612 13.01 20.89 -10.74
C PHE A 612 12.69 19.90 -9.63
N PHE A 613 13.23 18.67 -9.71
CA PHE A 613 13.02 17.67 -8.67
C PHE A 613 13.69 17.99 -7.35
N GLN A 614 14.92 18.49 -7.39
CA GLN A 614 15.61 18.92 -6.16
C GLN A 614 14.81 19.98 -5.40
N VAL A 615 14.10 20.85 -6.12
CA VAL A 615 13.19 21.85 -5.54
C VAL A 615 11.93 21.18 -4.95
N LEU A 616 11.28 20.30 -5.71
CA LEU A 616 10.08 19.58 -5.25
C LEU A 616 10.37 18.73 -4.01
N MET A 617 11.54 18.08 -3.97
CA MET A 617 11.98 17.25 -2.84
C MET A 617 12.56 18.07 -1.67
N LYS A 618 12.48 19.40 -1.74
CA LYS A 618 13.04 20.35 -0.74
C LYS A 618 14.55 20.14 -0.48
N GLN A 619 15.29 19.54 -1.42
CA GLN A 619 16.73 19.36 -1.34
C GLN A 619 17.48 20.66 -1.60
N VAL A 620 16.87 21.56 -2.37
CA VAL A 620 17.38 22.90 -2.66
C VAL A 620 16.34 23.92 -2.21
N GLY A 621 16.75 24.83 -1.34
CA GLY A 621 15.91 25.95 -0.90
C GLY A 621 15.74 27.01 -1.99
N ILE A 622 14.66 27.79 -1.94
CA ILE A 622 14.35 28.85 -2.93
C ILE A 622 15.52 29.85 -3.08
N ALA A 623 16.20 30.18 -1.97
CA ALA A 623 17.36 31.09 -2.02
C ALA A 623 18.56 30.49 -2.79
N SER A 624 18.85 29.21 -2.60
CA SER A 624 19.92 28.50 -3.33
C SER A 624 19.52 28.26 -4.79
N LEU A 625 18.22 28.06 -5.04
CA LEU A 625 17.68 27.92 -6.39
C LEU A 625 18.00 29.16 -7.24
N LEU A 626 17.75 30.37 -6.72
CA LEU A 626 17.98 31.64 -7.43
C LEU A 626 19.47 31.95 -7.73
N THR A 627 20.41 31.18 -7.18
CA THR A 627 21.86 31.28 -7.40
C THR A 627 22.41 30.08 -8.19
N SER A 628 21.56 29.16 -8.65
CA SER A 628 21.98 27.99 -9.42
C SER A 628 22.27 28.38 -10.88
N ASP A 629 23.36 27.90 -11.45
CA ASP A 629 23.67 28.01 -12.87
C ASP A 629 22.71 27.22 -13.76
N ASP A 630 21.95 26.29 -13.14
CA ASP A 630 20.94 25.47 -13.80
C ASP A 630 19.54 26.11 -13.82
N LEU A 631 19.39 27.33 -13.26
CA LEU A 631 18.17 28.13 -13.30
C LEU A 631 18.40 29.41 -14.06
N GLU A 632 17.53 29.67 -15.02
CA GLU A 632 17.37 31.00 -15.64
C GLU A 632 15.97 31.51 -15.35
N VAL A 633 15.85 32.77 -14.95
CA VAL A 633 14.58 33.43 -14.67
C VAL A 633 14.45 34.65 -15.55
N GLU A 634 13.44 34.67 -16.39
CA GLU A 634 13.06 35.82 -17.19
C GLU A 634 11.80 36.49 -16.60
N GLY A 635 11.65 37.79 -16.77
CA GLY A 635 10.52 38.54 -16.25
C GLY A 635 10.62 38.87 -14.75
N SER A 636 9.56 38.72 -13.98
CA SER A 636 9.48 39.18 -12.60
C SER A 636 9.86 38.09 -11.57
N ALA A 637 11.08 38.15 -11.05
CA ALA A 637 11.50 37.26 -9.95
C ALA A 637 10.58 37.38 -8.70
N LEU A 638 10.01 38.57 -8.44
CA LEU A 638 9.07 38.76 -7.33
C LEU A 638 7.76 37.98 -7.55
N LYS A 639 7.29 37.88 -8.80
CA LYS A 639 6.11 37.09 -9.14
C LYS A 639 6.38 35.59 -8.98
N LEU A 640 7.59 35.14 -9.31
CA LEU A 640 8.01 33.78 -9.09
C LEU A 640 8.09 33.43 -7.59
N ILE A 641 8.69 34.30 -6.77
CA ILE A 641 8.72 34.13 -5.31
C ILE A 641 7.28 34.09 -4.76
N LYS A 642 6.43 34.98 -5.24
CA LYS A 642 4.99 34.96 -4.86
C LYS A 642 4.35 33.64 -5.22
N PHE A 643 4.56 33.11 -6.43
CA PHE A 643 4.04 31.82 -6.87
C PHE A 643 4.39 30.70 -5.87
N PHE A 644 5.65 30.55 -5.50
CA PHE A 644 6.06 29.51 -4.54
C PHE A 644 5.45 29.75 -3.14
N SER A 645 5.24 30.98 -2.73
CA SER A 645 4.63 31.30 -1.43
C SER A 645 3.15 30.94 -1.35
N LEU A 646 2.49 30.71 -2.49
CA LEU A 646 1.09 30.28 -2.57
C LEU A 646 0.93 28.76 -2.45
N LEU A 647 2.03 28.00 -2.50
CA LEU A 647 1.96 26.55 -2.32
C LEU A 647 1.85 26.20 -0.83
N GLY A 648 0.95 25.31 -0.53
CA GLY A 648 0.79 24.71 0.80
C GLY A 648 1.78 23.59 1.05
N GLU A 649 1.94 23.24 2.30
CA GLU A 649 2.70 22.05 2.72
C GLU A 649 1.78 20.86 2.89
N SER A 650 2.21 19.69 2.42
CA SER A 650 1.56 18.42 2.78
C SER A 650 1.99 17.98 4.19
N ASN A 651 1.07 17.38 4.90
CA ASN A 651 1.37 16.68 6.15
C ASN A 651 1.11 15.19 5.92
N ASP A 652 2.13 14.37 5.97
CA ASP A 652 2.06 12.92 5.81
C ASP A 652 2.02 12.17 7.16
N ASN A 653 2.01 12.93 8.27
CA ASN A 653 1.96 12.40 9.63
C ASN A 653 0.80 12.98 10.46
N PHE A 654 -0.40 13.06 9.87
CA PHE A 654 -1.60 13.50 10.57
C PHE A 654 -2.19 12.39 11.46
N ASN A 655 -2.92 12.78 12.50
CA ASN A 655 -3.67 11.85 13.34
C ASN A 655 -4.83 11.20 12.56
N ILE A 656 -5.15 9.95 12.88
CA ILE A 656 -6.30 9.23 12.31
C ILE A 656 -7.38 8.98 13.36
N VAL A 657 -7.01 8.59 14.56
CA VAL A 657 -7.94 8.28 15.66
C VAL A 657 -7.98 9.36 16.75
N LEU A 658 -7.31 10.46 16.51
CA LEU A 658 -7.30 11.67 17.36
C LEU A 658 -7.65 12.87 16.49
N PRO A 659 -8.23 13.97 17.06
CA PRO A 659 -8.52 15.17 16.31
C PRO A 659 -7.30 15.90 15.79
#